data_5108cf0e462ecb67ca3ef2267aa61dc3
#
_entry.id   5108cf0e462ecb67ca3ef2267aa61dc3
#
_cell.length_a   1.000
_cell.length_b   1.000
_cell.length_c   1.000
_cell.angle_alpha   90.00
_cell.angle_beta   90.00
_cell.angle_gamma   90.00
#
_symmetry.space_group_name_H-M   'P 1'
#
loop_
_entity.id
_entity.type
_entity.pdbx_description
1 polymer ?
#
loop_
_entity_poly.entity_id
_entity_poly.type
_entity_poly.pdbx_seq_one_letter_code
_entity_poly.pdbx_strand_id
1 'polypeptide(L)'
;MLLTTKFLRPSADPRSVRRERLLTLLQPGDQKRLNLVVAPAGFGKTTLVSQWCSRLGGSSAWLSLDEHDNEPRRFWQYMAGAFEHSGLTGMEACRQQLSHCSLQELEGPITGLINALTADGAKWALVIDDFHFISNPDIHRQLAYFVDYLPPGVTLTLASRTEPVLPLSRWRVRRWVEDIHPSLLAFSEEECRRFFRETMALDVSESDIRRILQKTEGWVAAMQLSALSGVKETGQATSAPTITVDVDERRINDYVLTEVLEQQTAAVREFLLSTACCPRLCASLCDAVRDANDSQAMLEQLLRQNMFLIPLDTRNGWFRYHDLFRDALLQRSRSLEPERAQSHWKRAVAWLLTHDHVQEGIAQIVQQRDWGWLALVLAEHGNHLIHGGFHLPVLQWLDALPAETVEDSPQLQMLRVWSLFFANRVDVLDPLLSDLEDILDRRVADSHPDAEGALGLQSEISLIRSYLARTRSDDKSASDLTRQVLKDIDHTRIPLKSVTYYGVGLDYYGKGDLASAEEALRSAVRYGELERKPSTVLSSGGLLAWIQYNRGDIDEALETCTSVRYWVDQHYADPSQPRLISCWQNSALTEIYRERNEPELAASHLAPLLDHVTNGTEPGQHVIIQYVRGHLAFSEGRIDEAIAALEDAVSVARRRRDHIVFEPPACSALLARCYLASGQLEQAGHWVQSVNGETFSNPLNREQSQISAARVLVASHRPDEAIRMLAPMRLSAERDQHFRHLVEILTVYAEALYSEDKFSEGDLMLAQAVQKGAEAGFLRLFAEESETIRERLLVLPALQVRSSWNARLREMLRAVDLKPAPDSPDNPGTVEPHHITESRTGMDALPEPLSQRESEVLELINGGLANKEIAARMAVAPATVKAHIRNLYGKLGVSRRTEALARARELGLLI
;
A
#
# COMPACT_ATOMS: atom_id res chain seq x y z
N MET A 1 -0.19 -6.43 6.23
CA MET A 1 -1.48 -6.12 6.90
C MET A 1 -1.18 -5.46 8.23
N LEU A 2 -1.76 -4.29 8.53
CA LEU A 2 -1.60 -3.64 9.83
C LEU A 2 -2.81 -3.99 10.70
N LEU A 3 -2.56 -4.32 11.97
CA LEU A 3 -3.64 -4.54 12.95
C LEU A 3 -4.29 -3.20 13.29
N THR A 4 -5.51 -2.96 12.81
CA THR A 4 -6.25 -1.73 13.06
C THR A 4 -6.56 -1.49 14.54
N THR A 5 -6.65 -2.55 15.34
CA THR A 5 -6.82 -2.45 16.79
C THR A 5 -5.68 -1.71 17.49
N LYS A 6 -4.47 -1.65 16.89
CA LYS A 6 -3.34 -0.86 17.41
C LYS A 6 -3.54 0.66 17.26
N PHE A 7 -4.41 1.09 16.36
CA PHE A 7 -4.73 2.49 16.12
C PHE A 7 -5.91 2.98 16.95
N LEU A 8 -6.62 2.05 17.61
CA LEU A 8 -7.77 2.41 18.41
C LEU A 8 -7.32 2.95 19.78
N ARG A 9 -7.69 4.20 20.03
CA ARG A 9 -7.47 4.79 21.34
C ARG A 9 -8.34 4.06 22.37
N PRO A 10 -7.78 3.55 23.48
CA PRO A 10 -8.57 2.98 24.56
C PRO A 10 -9.59 4.00 25.07
N SER A 11 -10.87 3.60 25.16
CA SER A 11 -11.90 4.48 25.73
C SER A 11 -11.64 4.66 27.23
N ALA A 12 -11.46 5.89 27.67
CA ALA A 12 -11.41 6.16 29.10
C ALA A 12 -12.80 5.89 29.72
N ASP A 13 -12.84 5.12 30.80
CA ASP A 13 -14.10 4.97 31.59
C ASP A 13 -14.60 6.37 31.95
N PRO A 14 -15.86 6.74 31.66
CA PRO A 14 -16.44 8.03 32.05
C PRO A 14 -16.33 8.34 33.56
N ARG A 15 -16.22 7.29 34.37
CA ARG A 15 -16.06 7.39 35.83
C ARG A 15 -14.59 7.53 36.25
N SER A 16 -13.60 7.43 35.33
CA SER A 16 -12.19 7.57 35.67
C SER A 16 -11.89 9.00 36.15
N VAL A 17 -11.06 9.10 37.19
CA VAL A 17 -10.66 10.40 37.77
C VAL A 17 -9.96 11.25 36.70
N ARG A 18 -10.48 12.43 36.44
CA ARG A 18 -9.83 13.42 35.57
C ARG A 18 -8.68 14.09 36.30
N ARG A 19 -7.50 14.04 35.70
CA ARG A 19 -6.25 14.52 36.27
C ARG A 19 -5.88 15.89 35.71
N GLU A 20 -6.67 16.92 36.04
CA GLU A 20 -6.55 18.26 35.43
C GLU A 20 -5.13 18.84 35.53
N ARG A 21 -4.43 18.63 36.64
CA ARG A 21 -3.04 19.07 36.83
C ARG A 21 -2.07 18.49 35.78
N LEU A 22 -2.26 17.23 35.40
CA LEU A 22 -1.42 16.55 34.38
C LEU A 22 -1.87 16.86 32.97
N LEU A 23 -3.19 16.93 32.75
CA LEU A 23 -3.75 17.31 31.45
C LEU A 23 -3.31 18.70 31.00
N THR A 24 -3.10 19.62 31.97
CA THR A 24 -2.55 20.94 31.69
C THR A 24 -1.08 20.90 31.27
N LEU A 25 -0.28 20.02 31.85
CA LEU A 25 1.13 19.83 31.47
C LEU A 25 1.27 19.27 30.04
N LEU A 26 0.37 18.38 29.63
CA LEU A 26 0.40 17.76 28.30
C LEU A 26 -0.07 18.67 27.17
N GLN A 27 -0.59 19.88 27.45
CA GLN A 27 -1.11 20.76 26.40
C GLN A 27 -0.03 21.09 25.35
N PRO A 28 -0.42 21.05 24.05
CA PRO A 28 0.49 21.44 22.99
C PRO A 28 0.96 22.88 23.19
N GLY A 29 2.28 23.10 23.16
CA GLY A 29 2.88 24.42 23.18
C GLY A 29 3.74 24.63 21.94
N ASP A 30 3.89 25.87 21.48
CA ASP A 30 4.60 26.18 20.23
C ASP A 30 6.06 25.68 20.17
N GLN A 31 6.66 25.38 21.32
CA GLN A 31 8.03 24.86 21.41
C GLN A 31 8.11 23.39 21.84
N LYS A 32 7.02 22.79 22.31
CA LYS A 32 7.01 21.40 22.78
C LYS A 32 6.88 20.42 21.63
N ARG A 33 7.81 19.47 21.53
CA ARG A 33 7.81 18.41 20.50
C ARG A 33 7.52 17.03 21.07
N LEU A 34 7.86 16.80 22.34
CA LEU A 34 7.76 15.50 22.99
C LEU A 34 7.13 15.63 24.38
N ASN A 35 6.07 14.88 24.63
CA ASN A 35 5.62 14.55 25.97
C ASN A 35 6.14 13.14 26.31
N LEU A 36 6.87 13.01 27.38
CA LEU A 36 7.46 11.75 27.82
C LEU A 36 6.80 11.30 29.13
N VAL A 37 5.95 10.26 29.02
CA VAL A 37 5.22 9.71 30.17
C VAL A 37 5.85 8.39 30.57
N VAL A 38 6.75 8.43 31.56
CA VAL A 38 7.51 7.25 31.99
C VAL A 38 7.09 6.85 33.40
N ALA A 39 6.60 5.62 33.56
CA ALA A 39 6.29 5.04 34.85
C ALA A 39 6.13 3.52 34.72
N PRO A 40 6.30 2.76 35.81
CA PRO A 40 5.97 1.33 35.86
C PRO A 40 4.53 1.04 35.44
N ALA A 41 4.20 -0.24 35.28
CA ALA A 41 2.83 -0.65 34.97
C ALA A 41 1.84 -0.21 36.07
N GLY A 42 0.59 0.06 35.69
CA GLY A 42 -0.49 0.39 36.63
C GLY A 42 -0.51 1.84 37.16
N PHE A 43 0.34 2.74 36.67
CA PHE A 43 0.32 4.17 37.04
C PHE A 43 -0.69 5.01 36.25
N GLY A 44 -1.48 4.38 35.38
CA GLY A 44 -2.50 5.08 34.59
C GLY A 44 -1.97 5.92 33.43
N LYS A 45 -0.79 5.57 32.87
CA LYS A 45 -0.20 6.25 31.70
C LYS A 45 -1.17 6.30 30.54
N THR A 46 -1.62 5.14 30.07
CA THR A 46 -2.57 4.98 28.96
C THR A 46 -3.86 5.76 29.21
N THR A 47 -4.40 5.70 30.45
CA THR A 47 -5.62 6.43 30.84
C THR A 47 -5.44 7.93 30.75
N LEU A 48 -4.33 8.46 31.29
CA LEU A 48 -4.00 9.89 31.24
C LEU A 48 -3.89 10.38 29.78
N VAL A 49 -3.12 9.66 28.96
CA VAL A 49 -2.90 10.04 27.55
C VAL A 49 -4.19 9.92 26.74
N SER A 50 -5.03 8.90 27.01
CA SER A 50 -6.35 8.79 26.39
C SER A 50 -7.30 9.94 26.78
N GLN A 51 -7.32 10.34 28.09
CA GLN A 51 -8.07 11.51 28.54
C GLN A 51 -7.58 12.80 27.88
N TRP A 52 -6.27 12.97 27.73
CA TRP A 52 -5.67 14.10 27.04
C TRP A 52 -6.09 14.18 25.56
N CYS A 53 -6.00 13.08 24.82
CA CYS A 53 -6.47 13.03 23.42
C CYS A 53 -7.97 13.39 23.31
N SER A 54 -8.80 12.99 24.28
CA SER A 54 -10.24 13.34 24.28
C SER A 54 -10.49 14.84 24.39
N ARG A 55 -9.55 15.60 24.96
CA ARG A 55 -9.66 17.04 25.17
C ARG A 55 -9.15 17.88 24.02
N LEU A 56 -8.29 17.31 23.17
CA LEU A 56 -7.59 18.07 22.14
C LEU A 56 -8.51 18.61 21.04
N GLY A 57 -9.72 18.10 20.87
CA GLY A 57 -10.70 18.59 19.87
C GLY A 57 -10.17 18.64 18.43
N GLY A 58 -8.93 18.18 18.19
CA GLY A 58 -8.19 18.20 16.96
C GLY A 58 -7.72 16.80 16.54
N SER A 59 -6.83 16.76 15.53
CA SER A 59 -6.31 15.53 14.97
C SER A 59 -5.37 14.82 15.94
N SER A 60 -5.70 13.59 16.32
CA SER A 60 -4.86 12.75 17.17
C SER A 60 -4.71 11.37 16.57
N ALA A 61 -3.46 10.91 16.45
CA ALA A 61 -3.10 9.58 16.01
C ALA A 61 -2.64 8.73 17.20
N TRP A 62 -3.12 7.48 17.27
CA TRP A 62 -2.80 6.55 18.35
C TRP A 62 -2.11 5.31 17.80
N LEU A 63 -1.03 4.88 18.45
CA LEU A 63 -0.33 3.63 18.17
C LEU A 63 -0.01 2.91 19.48
N SER A 64 -0.57 1.72 19.67
CA SER A 64 -0.17 0.80 20.74
C SER A 64 0.84 -0.21 20.20
N LEU A 65 2.00 -0.31 20.85
CA LEU A 65 3.11 -1.18 20.46
C LEU A 65 3.09 -2.51 21.20
N ASP A 66 3.69 -3.53 20.57
CA ASP A 66 4.04 -4.81 21.18
C ASP A 66 5.46 -5.25 20.79
N GLU A 67 5.89 -6.41 21.26
CA GLU A 67 7.25 -6.94 21.01
C GLU A 67 7.58 -7.13 19.52
N HIS A 68 6.58 -7.35 18.68
CA HIS A 68 6.76 -7.55 17.25
C HIS A 68 7.04 -6.26 16.47
N ASP A 69 6.81 -5.10 17.08
CA ASP A 69 7.03 -3.81 16.46
C ASP A 69 8.48 -3.32 16.59
N ASN A 70 9.36 -4.15 17.14
CA ASN A 70 10.79 -3.86 17.31
C ASN A 70 11.61 -4.04 16.00
N GLU A 71 10.94 -4.07 14.85
CA GLU A 71 11.53 -4.09 13.52
C GLU A 71 11.32 -2.70 12.87
N PRO A 72 12.42 -2.04 12.37
CA PRO A 72 12.33 -0.64 11.93
C PRO A 72 11.28 -0.35 10.86
N ARG A 73 11.20 -1.19 9.82
CA ARG A 73 10.22 -1.01 8.74
C ARG A 73 8.79 -1.15 9.25
N ARG A 74 8.53 -2.17 10.04
CA ARG A 74 7.22 -2.44 10.63
C ARG A 74 6.81 -1.28 11.56
N PHE A 75 7.71 -0.82 12.39
CA PHE A 75 7.46 0.33 13.26
C PHE A 75 7.00 1.56 12.48
N TRP A 76 7.72 1.93 11.41
CA TRP A 76 7.38 3.10 10.60
C TRP A 76 6.12 2.91 9.76
N GLN A 77 5.83 1.68 9.33
CA GLN A 77 4.55 1.36 8.68
C GLN A 77 3.36 1.58 9.63
N TYR A 78 3.49 1.17 10.89
CA TYR A 78 2.47 1.45 11.90
C TYR A 78 2.39 2.93 12.25
N MET A 79 3.50 3.64 12.29
CA MET A 79 3.53 5.10 12.46
C MET A 79 2.74 5.82 11.37
N ALA A 80 3.01 5.52 10.11
CA ALA A 80 2.27 6.06 8.97
C ALA A 80 0.78 5.63 9.01
N GLY A 81 0.51 4.36 9.33
CA GLY A 81 -0.84 3.82 9.46
C GLY A 81 -1.67 4.48 10.56
N ALA A 82 -1.06 4.89 11.67
CA ALA A 82 -1.76 5.61 12.75
C ALA A 82 -2.23 7.00 12.31
N PHE A 83 -1.41 7.73 11.55
CA PHE A 83 -1.79 9.01 10.97
C PHE A 83 -2.89 8.85 9.90
N GLU A 84 -2.74 7.85 9.03
CA GLU A 84 -3.74 7.53 8.00
C GLU A 84 -5.11 7.19 8.61
N HIS A 85 -5.12 6.32 9.62
CA HIS A 85 -6.33 5.95 10.36
C HIS A 85 -7.03 7.17 10.99
N SER A 86 -6.25 8.17 11.36
CA SER A 86 -6.73 9.41 11.97
C SER A 86 -7.07 10.50 10.94
N GLY A 87 -6.98 10.21 9.64
CA GLY A 87 -7.45 11.07 8.55
C GLY A 87 -6.38 11.95 7.90
N LEU A 88 -5.07 11.77 8.19
CA LEU A 88 -4.01 12.45 7.47
C LEU A 88 -3.89 11.89 6.07
N THR A 89 -4.04 12.73 5.06
CA THR A 89 -3.96 12.34 3.65
C THR A 89 -2.51 12.13 3.19
N GLY A 90 -2.31 11.29 2.17
CA GLY A 90 -0.97 11.02 1.62
C GLY A 90 -0.16 9.94 2.33
N MET A 91 -0.68 9.37 3.42
CA MET A 91 0.04 8.34 4.20
C MET A 91 0.13 6.99 3.51
N GLU A 92 -0.79 6.68 2.60
CA GLU A 92 -0.75 5.45 1.82
C GLU A 92 0.53 5.36 0.98
N ALA A 93 0.89 6.45 0.29
CA ALA A 93 2.14 6.55 -0.47
C ALA A 93 3.38 6.35 0.41
N CYS A 94 3.44 7.02 1.56
CA CYS A 94 4.53 6.86 2.53
C CYS A 94 4.65 5.41 3.01
N ARG A 95 3.53 4.76 3.33
CA ARG A 95 3.50 3.37 3.80
C ARG A 95 3.92 2.37 2.72
N GLN A 96 3.57 2.64 1.46
CA GLN A 96 4.02 1.85 0.32
C GLN A 96 5.53 1.98 0.12
N GLN A 97 6.08 3.19 0.18
CA GLN A 97 7.53 3.40 0.17
C GLN A 97 8.23 2.61 1.28
N LEU A 98 7.69 2.66 2.50
CA LEU A 98 8.19 1.89 3.63
C LEU A 98 8.17 0.36 3.40
N SER A 99 7.29 -0.15 2.55
CA SER A 99 7.21 -1.58 2.23
C SER A 99 8.33 -2.06 1.31
N HIS A 100 8.91 -1.16 0.50
CA HIS A 100 9.85 -1.50 -0.57
C HIS A 100 11.28 -0.98 -0.34
N CYS A 101 11.51 -0.01 0.57
CA CYS A 101 12.84 0.52 0.85
C CYS A 101 13.71 -0.46 1.65
N SER A 102 15.03 -0.39 1.49
CA SER A 102 15.96 -1.13 2.36
C SER A 102 15.98 -0.52 3.77
N LEU A 103 16.46 -1.31 4.76
CA LEU A 103 16.56 -0.82 6.15
C LEU A 103 17.49 0.40 6.29
N GLN A 104 18.43 0.58 5.35
CA GLN A 104 19.37 1.71 5.34
C GLN A 104 18.75 3.00 4.75
N GLU A 105 17.62 2.90 4.06
CA GLU A 105 16.99 4.00 3.31
C GLU A 105 15.68 4.50 3.94
N LEU A 106 15.39 4.08 5.17
CA LEU A 106 14.17 4.49 5.89
C LEU A 106 14.07 6.00 6.16
N GLU A 107 15.19 6.75 6.10
CA GLU A 107 15.16 8.22 6.30
C GLU A 107 14.33 8.95 5.23
N GLY A 108 14.31 8.46 4.00
CA GLY A 108 13.51 9.04 2.92
C GLY A 108 12.01 9.02 3.22
N PRO A 109 11.39 7.85 3.43
CA PRO A 109 10.00 7.75 3.85
C PRO A 109 9.66 8.50 5.14
N ILE A 110 10.57 8.51 6.13
CA ILE A 110 10.38 9.29 7.37
C ILE A 110 10.33 10.79 7.05
N THR A 111 11.19 11.26 6.16
CA THR A 111 11.17 12.64 5.68
C THR A 111 9.85 12.93 4.93
N GLY A 112 9.35 11.98 4.15
CA GLY A 112 8.05 12.06 3.49
C GLY A 112 6.90 12.24 4.50
N LEU A 113 6.91 11.49 5.60
CA LEU A 113 5.95 11.63 6.69
C LEU A 113 6.01 13.02 7.34
N ILE A 114 7.21 13.54 7.61
CA ILE A 114 7.42 14.89 8.16
C ILE A 114 6.88 15.96 7.19
N ASN A 115 7.14 15.80 5.90
CA ASN A 115 6.67 16.71 4.86
C ASN A 115 5.14 16.71 4.74
N ALA A 116 4.50 15.53 4.84
CA ALA A 116 3.05 15.42 4.82
C ALA A 116 2.41 16.12 6.03
N LEU A 117 2.99 15.95 7.23
CA LEU A 117 2.56 16.68 8.44
C LEU A 117 2.75 18.19 8.30
N THR A 118 3.81 18.62 7.60
CA THR A 118 4.07 20.02 7.34
C THR A 118 3.08 20.61 6.34
N ALA A 119 2.74 19.87 5.30
CA ALA A 119 1.79 20.28 4.25
C ALA A 119 0.35 20.35 4.76
N ASP A 120 -0.05 19.45 5.65
CA ASP A 120 -1.37 19.46 6.27
C ASP A 120 -1.58 20.70 7.17
N GLY A 121 -0.54 21.20 7.82
CA GLY A 121 -0.56 22.42 8.63
C GLY A 121 -1.45 22.38 9.87
N ALA A 122 -2.13 21.26 10.13
CA ALA A 122 -2.97 21.08 11.31
C ALA A 122 -2.13 20.77 12.57
N LYS A 123 -2.73 21.00 13.74
CA LYS A 123 -2.12 20.58 15.00
C LYS A 123 -2.37 19.10 15.22
N TRP A 124 -1.29 18.32 15.30
CA TRP A 124 -1.35 16.87 15.47
C TRP A 124 -0.78 16.45 16.84
N ALA A 125 -1.46 15.51 17.47
CA ALA A 125 -0.94 14.78 18.62
C ALA A 125 -0.76 13.31 18.23
N LEU A 126 0.49 12.87 18.11
CA LEU A 126 0.79 11.45 17.94
C LEU A 126 1.07 10.82 19.30
N VAL A 127 0.35 9.75 19.62
CA VAL A 127 0.60 8.95 20.82
C VAL A 127 1.18 7.60 20.43
N ILE A 128 2.30 7.25 21.07
CA ILE A 128 2.87 5.91 21.04
C ILE A 128 2.79 5.35 22.47
N ASP A 129 1.91 4.37 22.64
CA ASP A 129 1.74 3.69 23.92
C ASP A 129 2.59 2.41 23.96
N ASP A 130 3.04 2.05 25.17
CA ASP A 130 3.91 0.90 25.44
C ASP A 130 5.26 0.91 24.68
N PHE A 131 5.88 2.09 24.53
CA PHE A 131 7.15 2.27 23.81
C PHE A 131 8.31 1.43 24.38
N HIS A 132 8.19 0.91 25.58
CA HIS A 132 9.21 0.04 26.21
C HIS A 132 9.45 -1.29 25.48
N PHE A 133 8.58 -1.69 24.55
CA PHE A 133 8.80 -2.83 23.66
C PHE A 133 9.85 -2.55 22.57
N ILE A 134 10.20 -1.28 22.34
CA ILE A 134 11.19 -0.89 21.35
C ILE A 134 12.57 -0.85 22.01
N SER A 135 13.45 -1.78 21.60
CA SER A 135 14.85 -1.85 22.01
C SER A 135 15.84 -1.69 20.85
N ASN A 136 15.36 -1.69 19.61
CA ASN A 136 16.19 -1.60 18.40
C ASN A 136 16.84 -0.21 18.29
N PRO A 137 18.21 -0.13 18.25
CA PRO A 137 18.91 1.16 18.18
C PRO A 137 18.60 1.97 16.92
N ASP A 138 18.28 1.30 15.82
CA ASP A 138 17.94 1.97 14.55
C ASP A 138 16.62 2.71 14.67
N ILE A 139 15.60 2.10 15.30
CA ILE A 139 14.33 2.77 15.57
C ILE A 139 14.55 4.00 16.47
N HIS A 140 15.38 3.89 17.52
CA HIS A 140 15.68 5.01 18.40
C HIS A 140 16.37 6.15 17.64
N ARG A 141 17.34 5.84 16.76
CA ARG A 141 18.02 6.83 15.92
C ARG A 141 17.05 7.50 14.95
N GLN A 142 16.22 6.73 14.27
CA GLN A 142 15.23 7.22 13.31
C GLN A 142 14.13 8.04 14.01
N LEU A 143 13.68 7.62 15.18
CA LEU A 143 12.73 8.39 15.98
C LEU A 143 13.34 9.70 16.48
N ALA A 144 14.63 9.69 16.83
CA ALA A 144 15.35 10.92 17.18
C ALA A 144 15.40 11.90 15.98
N TYR A 145 15.69 11.39 14.77
CA TYR A 145 15.60 12.17 13.54
C TYR A 145 14.18 12.74 13.35
N PHE A 146 13.14 11.92 13.48
CA PHE A 146 11.76 12.34 13.35
C PHE A 146 11.41 13.50 14.31
N VAL A 147 11.77 13.38 15.59
CA VAL A 147 11.50 14.43 16.61
C VAL A 147 12.30 15.71 16.32
N ASP A 148 13.56 15.58 15.88
CA ASP A 148 14.40 16.74 15.55
C ASP A 148 13.81 17.60 14.42
N TYR A 149 13.05 16.99 13.48
CA TYR A 149 12.45 17.66 12.32
C TYR A 149 10.93 17.80 12.36
N LEU A 150 10.27 17.47 13.48
CA LEU A 150 8.82 17.68 13.63
C LEU A 150 8.43 19.14 13.35
N PRO A 151 7.39 19.38 12.52
CA PRO A 151 6.92 20.74 12.28
C PRO A 151 6.27 21.36 13.54
N PRO A 152 6.21 22.70 13.63
CA PRO A 152 5.49 23.37 14.69
C PRO A 152 4.01 22.93 14.72
N GLY A 153 3.50 22.65 15.93
CA GLY A 153 2.12 22.18 16.10
C GLY A 153 1.95 20.65 16.13
N VAL A 154 2.98 19.88 15.82
CA VAL A 154 2.97 18.42 15.97
C VAL A 154 3.69 18.05 17.28
N THR A 155 3.02 17.30 18.14
CA THR A 155 3.56 16.83 19.42
C THR A 155 3.51 15.30 19.46
N LEU A 156 4.67 14.68 19.67
CA LEU A 156 4.79 13.26 19.98
C LEU A 156 4.59 13.04 21.48
N THR A 157 3.78 12.06 21.86
CA THR A 157 3.64 11.61 23.24
C THR A 157 4.05 10.15 23.34
N LEU A 158 5.11 9.87 24.10
CA LEU A 158 5.59 8.52 24.39
C LEU A 158 5.15 8.08 25.77
N ALA A 159 4.38 7.00 25.85
CA ALA A 159 4.11 6.32 27.12
C ALA A 159 4.98 5.07 27.20
N SER A 160 5.79 4.96 28.26
CA SER A 160 6.80 3.88 28.40
C SER A 160 6.90 3.44 29.86
N ARG A 161 7.35 2.19 30.06
CA ARG A 161 7.73 1.72 31.43
C ARG A 161 9.11 2.17 31.83
N THR A 162 10.01 2.34 30.86
CA THR A 162 11.41 2.73 31.05
C THR A 162 11.73 3.97 30.21
N GLU A 163 12.72 4.73 30.61
CA GLU A 163 13.18 5.88 29.85
C GLU A 163 13.78 5.38 28.50
N PRO A 164 13.29 5.90 27.36
CA PRO A 164 13.78 5.46 26.05
C PRO A 164 15.20 5.97 25.78
N VAL A 165 15.97 5.20 24.98
CA VAL A 165 17.34 5.55 24.59
C VAL A 165 17.30 6.61 23.47
N LEU A 166 16.88 7.82 23.82
CA LEU A 166 16.75 8.98 22.94
C LEU A 166 17.66 10.11 23.43
N PRO A 167 18.02 11.11 22.61
CA PRO A 167 18.88 12.22 23.02
C PRO A 167 18.16 13.25 23.91
N LEU A 168 17.49 12.75 24.95
CA LEU A 168 16.61 13.52 25.85
C LEU A 168 17.30 14.69 26.50
N SER A 169 18.58 14.55 26.92
CA SER A 169 19.35 15.63 27.53
C SER A 169 19.43 16.86 26.61
N ARG A 170 19.69 16.64 25.31
CA ARG A 170 19.74 17.70 24.31
C ARG A 170 18.38 18.38 24.13
N TRP A 171 17.30 17.59 24.11
CA TRP A 171 15.94 18.10 23.93
C TRP A 171 15.41 18.81 25.18
N ARG A 172 15.76 18.35 26.38
CA ARG A 172 15.44 19.01 27.65
C ARG A 172 16.06 20.42 27.71
N VAL A 173 17.33 20.54 27.30
CA VAL A 173 17.99 21.86 27.21
C VAL A 173 17.27 22.81 26.26
N ARG A 174 16.71 22.27 25.15
CA ARG A 174 15.93 23.04 24.17
C ARG A 174 14.48 23.30 24.60
N ARG A 175 14.06 22.81 25.77
CA ARG A 175 12.66 22.86 26.26
C ARG A 175 11.64 22.18 25.31
N TRP A 176 12.06 21.16 24.58
CA TRP A 176 11.22 20.39 23.67
C TRP A 176 10.46 19.27 24.38
N VAL A 177 10.92 18.85 25.57
CA VAL A 177 10.38 17.70 26.32
C VAL A 177 9.59 18.18 27.53
N GLU A 178 8.39 17.62 27.69
CA GLU A 178 7.66 17.63 28.94
C GLU A 178 7.77 16.25 29.58
N ASP A 179 8.41 16.18 30.72
CA ASP A 179 8.66 14.92 31.43
C ASP A 179 7.56 14.67 32.50
N ILE A 180 6.85 13.55 32.39
CA ILE A 180 5.90 13.07 33.39
C ILE A 180 6.46 11.79 34.03
N HIS A 181 7.02 11.95 35.24
CA HIS A 181 7.64 10.88 36.00
C HIS A 181 6.61 10.14 36.89
N PRO A 182 6.99 8.98 37.48
CA PRO A 182 6.12 8.22 38.39
C PRO A 182 5.59 9.06 39.56
N SER A 183 6.40 9.95 40.11
CA SER A 183 6.00 10.82 41.22
C SER A 183 4.90 11.83 40.85
N LEU A 184 4.88 12.28 39.56
CA LEU A 184 3.79 13.11 39.05
C LEU A 184 2.55 12.27 38.73
N LEU A 185 2.75 11.02 38.27
CA LEU A 185 1.66 10.09 37.97
C LEU A 185 1.04 9.46 39.20
N ALA A 186 1.69 9.50 40.35
CA ALA A 186 1.10 9.11 41.62
C ALA A 186 -0.16 9.93 41.90
N PHE A 187 -1.23 9.28 42.40
CA PHE A 187 -2.44 9.98 42.80
C PHE A 187 -2.15 10.89 44.01
N SER A 188 -2.69 12.10 43.92
CA SER A 188 -2.79 12.97 45.11
C SER A 188 -3.89 12.50 46.05
N GLU A 189 -3.96 13.02 47.29
CA GLU A 189 -5.00 12.69 48.23
C GLU A 189 -6.40 12.98 47.67
N GLU A 190 -6.55 14.11 46.97
CA GLU A 190 -7.80 14.49 46.30
C GLU A 190 -8.16 13.56 45.14
N GLU A 191 -7.19 13.18 44.29
CA GLU A 191 -7.39 12.21 43.22
C GLU A 191 -7.75 10.83 43.79
N CYS A 192 -7.13 10.42 44.88
CA CYS A 192 -7.40 9.18 45.58
C CYS A 192 -8.85 9.18 46.17
N ARG A 193 -9.27 10.26 46.81
CA ARG A 193 -10.64 10.45 47.33
C ARG A 193 -11.69 10.32 46.22
N ARG A 194 -11.45 11.02 45.10
CA ARG A 194 -12.32 10.98 43.94
C ARG A 194 -12.34 9.58 43.33
N PHE A 195 -11.21 8.92 43.26
CA PHE A 195 -11.11 7.55 42.72
C PHE A 195 -11.98 6.56 43.52
N PHE A 196 -11.89 6.56 44.86
CA PHE A 196 -12.71 5.66 45.66
C PHE A 196 -14.20 6.01 45.56
N ARG A 197 -14.55 7.29 45.60
CA ARG A 197 -15.96 7.75 45.56
C ARG A 197 -16.59 7.64 44.18
N GLU A 198 -15.92 8.20 43.13
CA GLU A 198 -16.50 8.33 41.78
C GLU A 198 -16.30 7.07 40.93
N THR A 199 -15.11 6.45 41.01
CA THR A 199 -14.76 5.30 40.17
C THR A 199 -15.17 3.97 40.81
N MET A 200 -14.82 3.79 42.09
CA MET A 200 -15.07 2.54 42.81
C MET A 200 -16.41 2.52 43.56
N ALA A 201 -17.11 3.63 43.67
CA ALA A 201 -18.36 3.80 44.41
C ALA A 201 -18.23 3.37 45.90
N LEU A 202 -17.06 3.61 46.51
CA LEU A 202 -16.76 3.29 47.90
C LEU A 202 -16.60 4.57 48.71
N ASP A 203 -17.21 4.60 49.90
CA ASP A 203 -17.04 5.68 50.88
C ASP A 203 -15.93 5.27 51.88
N VAL A 204 -14.75 5.83 51.66
CA VAL A 204 -13.53 5.52 52.44
C VAL A 204 -13.18 6.69 53.32
N SER A 205 -12.85 6.43 54.61
CA SER A 205 -12.53 7.49 55.57
C SER A 205 -11.24 8.23 55.18
N GLU A 206 -11.12 9.51 55.56
CA GLU A 206 -9.90 10.31 55.29
C GLU A 206 -8.65 9.70 55.91
N SER A 207 -8.77 9.03 57.06
CA SER A 207 -7.67 8.28 57.67
C SER A 207 -7.26 7.07 56.86
N ASP A 208 -8.20 6.36 56.25
CA ASP A 208 -7.91 5.21 55.38
C ASP A 208 -7.36 5.65 54.03
N ILE A 209 -7.87 6.75 53.47
CA ILE A 209 -7.29 7.34 52.24
C ILE A 209 -5.81 7.65 52.43
N ARG A 210 -5.47 8.34 53.53
CA ARG A 210 -4.04 8.65 53.81
C ARG A 210 -3.23 7.39 54.02
N ARG A 211 -3.77 6.38 54.70
CA ARG A 211 -3.06 5.11 54.91
C ARG A 211 -2.85 4.35 53.60
N ILE A 212 -3.89 4.28 52.76
CA ILE A 212 -3.78 3.65 51.44
C ILE A 212 -2.77 4.41 50.55
N LEU A 213 -2.87 5.73 50.54
CA LEU A 213 -1.98 6.58 49.78
C LEU A 213 -0.51 6.42 50.22
N GLN A 214 -0.24 6.39 51.53
CA GLN A 214 1.07 6.19 52.09
C GLN A 214 1.64 4.80 51.73
N LYS A 215 0.79 3.75 51.71
CA LYS A 215 1.20 2.39 51.42
C LYS A 215 1.35 2.09 49.94
N THR A 216 0.55 2.70 49.09
CA THR A 216 0.59 2.51 47.63
C THR A 216 1.41 3.57 46.94
N GLU A 217 1.87 4.60 47.63
CA GLU A 217 2.58 5.76 47.04
C GLU A 217 1.80 6.41 45.90
N GLY A 218 0.47 6.29 45.92
CA GLY A 218 -0.38 6.80 44.88
C GLY A 218 -0.45 5.91 43.62
N TRP A 219 0.01 4.65 43.66
CA TRP A 219 -0.10 3.72 42.57
C TRP A 219 -1.53 3.24 42.33
N VAL A 220 -2.11 3.67 41.21
CA VAL A 220 -3.53 3.50 40.88
C VAL A 220 -3.95 2.01 40.84
N ALA A 221 -3.13 1.15 40.25
CA ALA A 221 -3.46 -0.28 40.17
C ALA A 221 -3.49 -0.94 41.55
N ALA A 222 -2.56 -0.59 42.44
CA ALA A 222 -2.56 -1.10 43.82
C ALA A 222 -3.78 -0.59 44.59
N MET A 223 -4.19 0.67 44.39
CA MET A 223 -5.42 1.22 44.98
C MET A 223 -6.66 0.52 44.43
N GLN A 224 -6.72 0.28 43.14
CA GLN A 224 -7.81 -0.45 42.51
C GLN A 224 -7.91 -1.88 43.05
N LEU A 225 -6.76 -2.56 43.12
CA LEU A 225 -6.68 -3.87 43.73
C LEU A 225 -7.15 -3.87 45.20
N SER A 226 -6.72 -2.86 45.96
CA SER A 226 -7.13 -2.71 47.36
C SER A 226 -8.63 -2.45 47.51
N ALA A 227 -9.20 -1.63 46.60
CA ALA A 227 -10.64 -1.35 46.57
C ALA A 227 -11.50 -2.60 46.32
N LEU A 228 -11.05 -3.44 45.39
CA LEU A 228 -11.75 -4.66 45.02
C LEU A 228 -11.71 -5.73 46.10
N SER A 229 -10.68 -5.73 46.97
CA SER A 229 -10.54 -6.67 48.08
C SER A 229 -11.32 -6.26 49.30
N GLY A 230 -11.56 -4.97 49.48
CA GLY A 230 -12.29 -4.43 50.64
C GLY A 230 -13.81 -4.67 50.63
N VAL A 231 -14.37 -5.14 49.53
CA VAL A 231 -15.80 -5.44 49.41
C VAL A 231 -16.09 -6.84 49.96
N LYS A 232 -16.07 -6.98 51.31
CA LYS A 232 -16.71 -8.14 51.95
C LYS A 232 -18.20 -7.85 51.97
N GLU A 233 -19.01 -8.71 51.35
CA GLU A 233 -20.44 -8.81 51.64
C GLU A 233 -20.64 -9.27 53.06
N THR A 234 -20.47 -8.40 54.02
CA THR A 234 -21.01 -8.59 55.36
C THR A 234 -22.45 -8.11 55.37
N GLY A 235 -23.36 -9.06 55.44
CA GLY A 235 -24.81 -8.86 55.57
C GLY A 235 -25.22 -8.25 56.93
N GLN A 236 -24.61 -7.13 57.31
CA GLN A 236 -25.07 -6.22 58.33
C GLN A 236 -24.47 -4.83 58.10
N ALA A 237 -25.32 -3.89 57.75
CA ALA A 237 -25.01 -2.48 57.63
C ALA A 237 -24.59 -1.92 59.00
N THR A 238 -23.31 -1.65 59.23
CA THR A 238 -22.81 -0.58 60.15
C THR A 238 -21.29 -0.74 60.37
N SER A 239 -20.44 -0.60 59.40
CA SER A 239 -19.06 -0.02 59.53
C SER A 239 -18.31 -0.17 58.20
N ALA A 240 -17.69 0.96 57.77
CA ALA A 240 -16.87 0.98 56.56
C ALA A 240 -15.73 -0.07 56.62
N PRO A 241 -15.49 -0.82 55.57
CA PRO A 241 -14.48 -1.86 55.58
C PRO A 241 -13.09 -1.25 55.74
N THR A 242 -12.35 -1.72 56.74
CA THR A 242 -10.95 -1.31 56.99
C THR A 242 -10.01 -2.04 56.03
N ILE A 243 -9.41 -1.33 55.11
CA ILE A 243 -8.49 -1.90 54.11
C ILE A 243 -7.05 -1.78 54.60
N THR A 244 -6.34 -2.92 54.73
CA THR A 244 -4.89 -2.96 55.05
C THR A 244 -4.08 -3.39 53.83
N VAL A 245 -3.17 -2.55 53.36
CA VAL A 245 -2.35 -2.80 52.15
C VAL A 245 -0.87 -2.72 52.48
N ASP A 246 -0.09 -3.74 52.11
CA ASP A 246 1.36 -3.78 52.16
C ASP A 246 1.89 -4.14 50.77
N VAL A 247 2.85 -3.36 50.25
CA VAL A 247 3.19 -3.29 48.82
C VAL A 247 4.55 -3.94 48.54
N ASP A 248 4.50 -5.18 48.07
CA ASP A 248 5.64 -5.88 47.49
C ASP A 248 5.14 -6.49 46.15
N GLU A 249 5.90 -6.37 45.05
CA GLU A 249 5.49 -6.92 43.72
C GLU A 249 5.14 -8.39 43.79
N ARG A 250 5.86 -9.17 44.60
CA ARG A 250 5.50 -10.55 44.88
C ARG A 250 4.19 -10.69 45.64
N ARG A 251 3.92 -9.79 46.55
CA ARG A 251 2.70 -9.74 47.33
C ARG A 251 1.52 -9.21 46.54
N ILE A 252 1.75 -8.32 45.55
CA ILE A 252 0.69 -7.92 44.64
C ILE A 252 0.28 -9.07 43.73
N ASN A 253 1.23 -9.85 43.23
CA ASN A 253 0.94 -11.11 42.52
C ASN A 253 0.20 -12.08 43.45
N ASP A 254 0.69 -12.30 44.61
CA ASP A 254 0.02 -13.15 45.63
C ASP A 254 -1.34 -12.58 46.03
N TYR A 255 -1.45 -11.24 46.12
CA TYR A 255 -2.69 -10.55 46.48
C TYR A 255 -3.70 -10.57 45.31
N VAL A 256 -3.30 -10.32 44.07
CA VAL A 256 -4.15 -10.50 42.89
C VAL A 256 -4.70 -11.93 42.85
N LEU A 257 -3.86 -12.89 43.18
CA LEU A 257 -4.23 -14.32 43.16
C LEU A 257 -5.12 -14.71 44.32
N THR A 258 -4.83 -14.27 45.54
CA THR A 258 -5.56 -14.73 46.73
C THR A 258 -6.82 -13.88 47.00
N GLU A 259 -6.77 -12.56 46.90
CA GLU A 259 -7.87 -11.69 47.26
C GLU A 259 -8.81 -11.35 46.10
N VAL A 260 -8.27 -11.31 44.87
CA VAL A 260 -9.12 -11.01 43.70
C VAL A 260 -9.62 -12.32 43.07
N LEU A 261 -8.73 -13.32 42.85
CA LEU A 261 -9.10 -14.54 42.17
C LEU A 261 -9.89 -15.51 43.08
N GLU A 262 -9.52 -15.64 44.36
CA GLU A 262 -10.19 -16.54 45.31
C GLU A 262 -11.58 -16.07 45.73
N GLN A 263 -11.85 -14.77 45.65
CA GLN A 263 -13.18 -14.20 45.90
C GLN A 263 -14.15 -14.34 44.73
N GLN A 264 -13.64 -14.78 43.58
CA GLN A 264 -14.50 -14.98 42.43
C GLN A 264 -15.20 -16.34 42.49
N THR A 265 -16.33 -16.44 41.80
CA THR A 265 -17.00 -17.74 41.60
C THR A 265 -16.06 -18.72 40.88
N ALA A 266 -16.27 -20.03 41.12
CA ALA A 266 -15.45 -21.06 40.44
C ALA A 266 -15.44 -20.89 38.91
N ALA A 267 -16.58 -20.52 38.32
CA ALA A 267 -16.70 -20.30 36.89
C ALA A 267 -15.87 -19.08 36.38
N VAL A 268 -15.90 -17.96 37.10
CA VAL A 268 -15.09 -16.77 36.74
C VAL A 268 -13.59 -17.06 36.91
N ARG A 269 -13.22 -17.74 37.98
CA ARG A 269 -11.82 -18.12 38.24
C ARG A 269 -11.27 -19.05 37.16
N GLU A 270 -12.05 -20.04 36.77
CA GLU A 270 -11.68 -20.95 35.67
C GLU A 270 -11.56 -20.21 34.36
N PHE A 271 -12.47 -19.30 34.05
CA PHE A 271 -12.42 -18.44 32.87
C PHE A 271 -11.11 -17.63 32.82
N LEU A 272 -10.78 -16.92 33.91
CA LEU A 272 -9.60 -16.07 33.99
C LEU A 272 -8.30 -16.86 33.79
N LEU A 273 -8.16 -18.02 34.45
CA LEU A 273 -6.96 -18.85 34.37
C LEU A 273 -6.80 -19.55 33.01
N SER A 274 -7.91 -19.94 32.38
CA SER A 274 -7.86 -20.63 31.09
C SER A 274 -7.56 -19.67 29.94
N THR A 275 -8.07 -18.40 30.01
CA THR A 275 -7.93 -17.41 28.94
C THR A 275 -6.72 -16.49 29.10
N ALA A 276 -5.98 -16.59 30.23
CA ALA A 276 -4.77 -15.79 30.48
C ALA A 276 -3.67 -15.99 29.41
N CYS A 277 -3.64 -17.13 28.74
CA CYS A 277 -2.69 -17.43 27.66
C CYS A 277 -2.93 -16.59 26.39
N CYS A 278 -4.12 -15.97 26.23
CA CYS A 278 -4.47 -15.18 25.06
C CYS A 278 -3.98 -13.74 25.24
N PRO A 279 -3.20 -13.17 24.27
CA PRO A 279 -2.80 -11.77 24.32
C PRO A 279 -3.98 -10.80 24.20
N ARG A 280 -4.99 -11.22 23.45
CA ARG A 280 -6.29 -10.55 23.32
C ARG A 280 -7.40 -11.58 23.28
N LEU A 281 -8.59 -11.16 23.58
CA LEU A 281 -9.73 -11.99 23.87
C LEU A 281 -10.92 -11.58 22.99
N CYS A 282 -11.61 -12.56 22.43
CA CYS A 282 -12.96 -12.43 21.93
C CYS A 282 -13.78 -13.65 22.36
N ALA A 283 -15.08 -13.57 22.30
CA ALA A 283 -15.94 -14.64 22.81
C ALA A 283 -15.63 -16.00 22.16
N SER A 284 -15.52 -16.06 20.85
CA SER A 284 -15.26 -17.31 20.10
C SER A 284 -13.86 -17.90 20.39
N LEU A 285 -12.83 -17.06 20.57
CA LEU A 285 -11.50 -17.52 20.99
C LEU A 285 -11.56 -18.11 22.41
N CYS A 286 -12.20 -17.41 23.35
CA CYS A 286 -12.34 -17.88 24.72
C CYS A 286 -13.16 -19.18 24.80
N ASP A 287 -14.22 -19.30 24.00
CA ASP A 287 -15.02 -20.52 23.89
C ASP A 287 -14.17 -21.69 23.39
N ALA A 288 -13.35 -21.48 22.34
CA ALA A 288 -12.46 -22.50 21.81
C ALA A 288 -11.39 -22.93 22.82
N VAL A 289 -10.81 -22.00 23.58
CA VAL A 289 -9.80 -22.29 24.62
C VAL A 289 -10.38 -23.11 25.75
N ARG A 290 -11.60 -22.78 26.18
CA ARG A 290 -12.28 -23.39 27.34
C ARG A 290 -13.11 -24.61 26.97
N ASP A 291 -13.40 -24.81 25.68
CA ASP A 291 -14.40 -25.80 25.24
C ASP A 291 -15.79 -25.51 25.86
N ALA A 292 -16.27 -24.27 25.73
CA ALA A 292 -17.49 -23.73 26.31
C ALA A 292 -18.20 -22.81 25.31
N ASN A 293 -19.40 -22.27 25.65
CA ASN A 293 -20.19 -21.38 24.78
C ASN A 293 -20.77 -20.17 25.54
N ASP A 294 -20.18 -19.82 26.69
CA ASP A 294 -20.66 -18.77 27.59
C ASP A 294 -19.73 -17.57 27.71
N SER A 295 -18.66 -17.53 26.91
CA SER A 295 -17.59 -16.55 27.06
C SER A 295 -18.04 -15.12 26.78
N GLN A 296 -19.02 -14.90 25.92
CA GLN A 296 -19.57 -13.54 25.69
C GLN A 296 -20.17 -12.97 27.00
N ALA A 297 -20.99 -13.75 27.67
CA ALA A 297 -21.61 -13.35 28.94
C ALA A 297 -20.55 -13.13 30.04
N MET A 298 -19.51 -13.96 30.06
CA MET A 298 -18.38 -13.83 31.01
C MET A 298 -17.57 -12.57 30.76
N LEU A 299 -17.23 -12.24 29.50
CA LEU A 299 -16.51 -11.01 29.13
C LEU A 299 -17.33 -9.76 29.51
N GLU A 300 -18.64 -9.76 29.25
CA GLU A 300 -19.53 -8.68 29.66
C GLU A 300 -19.63 -8.54 31.19
N GLN A 301 -19.65 -9.66 31.91
CA GLN A 301 -19.63 -9.65 33.37
C GLN A 301 -18.33 -9.05 33.91
N LEU A 302 -17.15 -9.50 33.39
CA LEU A 302 -15.84 -8.98 33.78
C LEU A 302 -15.72 -7.48 33.51
N LEU A 303 -16.24 -7.02 32.36
CA LEU A 303 -16.25 -5.61 31.99
C LEU A 303 -17.09 -4.78 32.97
N ARG A 304 -18.31 -5.25 33.33
CA ARG A 304 -19.18 -4.59 34.29
C ARG A 304 -18.56 -4.54 35.69
N GLN A 305 -17.79 -5.55 36.05
CA GLN A 305 -17.08 -5.63 37.35
C GLN A 305 -15.75 -4.90 37.37
N ASN A 306 -15.34 -4.22 36.30
CA ASN A 306 -14.02 -3.57 36.17
C ASN A 306 -12.84 -4.52 36.47
N MET A 307 -12.95 -5.77 36.06
CA MET A 307 -11.96 -6.84 36.33
C MET A 307 -10.78 -6.80 35.38
N PHE A 308 -10.07 -5.66 35.32
CA PHE A 308 -8.84 -5.50 34.51
C PHE A 308 -8.98 -5.86 33.03
N LEU A 309 -10.21 -5.89 32.52
CA LEU A 309 -10.53 -6.13 31.12
C LEU A 309 -10.63 -4.81 30.38
N ILE A 310 -9.85 -4.63 29.32
CA ILE A 310 -9.76 -3.40 28.52
C ILE A 310 -10.34 -3.70 27.15
N PRO A 311 -11.41 -3.01 26.72
CA PRO A 311 -11.93 -3.15 25.35
C PRO A 311 -10.95 -2.54 24.35
N LEU A 312 -10.71 -3.24 23.24
CA LEU A 312 -9.81 -2.84 22.16
C LEU A 312 -10.54 -2.18 20.99
N ASP A 313 -11.86 -2.38 20.89
CA ASP A 313 -12.68 -1.81 19.85
C ASP A 313 -13.94 -1.11 20.38
N THR A 314 -14.58 -0.30 19.53
CA THR A 314 -15.80 0.46 19.89
C THR A 314 -17.07 -0.42 19.96
N ARG A 315 -17.01 -1.65 19.47
CA ARG A 315 -18.14 -2.60 19.43
C ARG A 315 -18.04 -3.66 20.51
N ASN A 316 -17.07 -3.54 21.41
CA ASN A 316 -16.78 -4.50 22.49
C ASN A 316 -16.65 -5.96 21.99
N GLY A 317 -16.07 -6.16 20.79
CA GLY A 317 -15.81 -7.49 20.24
C GLY A 317 -14.45 -8.07 20.69
N TRP A 318 -13.47 -7.20 20.85
CA TRP A 318 -12.12 -7.56 21.25
C TRP A 318 -11.71 -6.88 22.56
N PHE A 319 -11.02 -7.65 23.44
CA PHE A 319 -10.55 -7.25 24.75
C PHE A 319 -9.11 -7.67 24.99
N ARG A 320 -8.47 -7.08 26.00
CA ARG A 320 -7.25 -7.60 26.60
C ARG A 320 -7.31 -7.47 28.13
N TYR A 321 -6.62 -8.34 28.82
CA TYR A 321 -6.33 -8.12 30.22
C TYR A 321 -5.28 -7.02 30.40
N HIS A 322 -5.32 -6.33 31.55
CA HIS A 322 -4.20 -5.49 31.98
C HIS A 322 -2.95 -6.37 32.19
N ASP A 323 -1.78 -5.93 31.71
CA ASP A 323 -0.59 -6.77 31.60
C ASP A 323 -0.19 -7.43 32.93
N LEU A 324 -0.10 -6.66 34.03
CA LEU A 324 0.21 -7.24 35.36
C LEU A 324 -0.80 -8.31 35.81
N PHE A 325 -2.08 -8.08 35.53
CA PHE A 325 -3.12 -9.03 35.87
C PHE A 325 -3.01 -10.31 35.06
N ARG A 326 -2.79 -10.16 33.76
CA ARG A 326 -2.54 -11.29 32.86
C ARG A 326 -1.32 -12.09 33.25
N ASP A 327 -0.20 -11.41 33.57
CA ASP A 327 1.06 -12.08 33.96
C ASP A 327 0.91 -12.85 35.26
N ALA A 328 0.21 -12.29 36.25
CA ALA A 328 -0.14 -12.98 37.50
C ALA A 328 -1.00 -14.23 37.24
N LEU A 329 -2.04 -14.10 36.38
CA LEU A 329 -2.90 -15.23 36.01
C LEU A 329 -2.13 -16.32 35.25
N LEU A 330 -1.25 -15.94 34.31
CA LEU A 330 -0.38 -16.88 33.56
C LEU A 330 0.56 -17.62 34.48
N GLN A 331 1.23 -16.93 35.40
CA GLN A 331 2.12 -17.54 36.38
C GLN A 331 1.33 -18.53 37.25
N ARG A 332 0.16 -18.16 37.72
CA ARG A 332 -0.71 -19.01 38.54
C ARG A 332 -1.23 -20.23 37.77
N SER A 333 -1.69 -20.04 36.54
CA SER A 333 -2.17 -21.14 35.67
C SER A 333 -1.06 -22.16 35.44
N ARG A 334 0.17 -21.68 35.10
CA ARG A 334 1.34 -22.54 34.90
C ARG A 334 1.81 -23.28 36.17
N SER A 335 1.66 -22.67 37.35
CA SER A 335 2.09 -23.29 38.60
C SER A 335 1.06 -24.25 39.16
N LEU A 336 -0.22 -24.09 38.93
CA LEU A 336 -1.28 -24.97 39.40
C LEU A 336 -1.44 -26.22 38.52
N GLU A 337 -1.57 -25.99 37.21
CA GLU A 337 -1.91 -27.04 36.24
C GLU A 337 -1.10 -26.84 34.95
N PRO A 338 0.21 -27.11 34.91
CA PRO A 338 1.06 -26.76 33.75
C PRO A 338 0.61 -27.45 32.45
N GLU A 339 0.15 -28.72 32.53
CA GLU A 339 -0.33 -29.45 31.35
C GLU A 339 -1.63 -28.82 30.78
N ARG A 340 -2.52 -28.41 31.67
CA ARG A 340 -3.79 -27.75 31.30
C ARG A 340 -3.53 -26.35 30.71
N ALA A 341 -2.62 -25.60 31.30
CA ALA A 341 -2.19 -24.29 30.79
C ALA A 341 -1.59 -24.40 29.37
N GLN A 342 -0.77 -25.43 29.13
CA GLN A 342 -0.23 -25.73 27.82
C GLN A 342 -1.32 -26.17 26.83
N SER A 343 -2.31 -26.93 27.27
CA SER A 343 -3.45 -27.33 26.43
C SER A 343 -4.29 -26.12 26.03
N HIS A 344 -4.58 -25.19 26.96
CA HIS A 344 -5.29 -23.96 26.67
C HIS A 344 -4.53 -23.08 25.64
N TRP A 345 -3.22 -22.92 25.83
CA TRP A 345 -2.38 -22.20 24.88
C TRP A 345 -2.39 -22.85 23.49
N LYS A 346 -2.28 -24.18 23.40
CA LYS A 346 -2.36 -24.89 22.11
C LYS A 346 -3.71 -24.68 21.40
N ARG A 347 -4.83 -24.71 22.16
CA ARG A 347 -6.16 -24.42 21.59
C ARG A 347 -6.27 -22.97 21.13
N ALA A 348 -5.73 -22.01 21.89
CA ALA A 348 -5.70 -20.60 21.49
C ALA A 348 -4.96 -20.41 20.18
N VAL A 349 -3.76 -21.00 20.04
CA VAL A 349 -2.97 -20.94 18.80
C VAL A 349 -3.70 -21.64 17.65
N ALA A 350 -4.27 -22.83 17.88
CA ALA A 350 -5.03 -23.54 16.85
C ALA A 350 -6.23 -22.72 16.34
N TRP A 351 -6.93 -22.04 17.25
CA TRP A 351 -8.02 -21.14 16.86
C TRP A 351 -7.51 -19.96 16.02
N LEU A 352 -6.41 -19.31 16.43
CA LEU A 352 -5.79 -18.20 15.68
C LEU A 352 -5.38 -18.63 14.26
N LEU A 353 -4.82 -19.83 14.12
CA LEU A 353 -4.40 -20.37 12.82
C LEU A 353 -5.60 -20.62 11.86
N THR A 354 -6.77 -20.97 12.41
CA THR A 354 -7.96 -21.32 11.62
C THR A 354 -8.94 -20.16 11.37
N HIS A 355 -8.71 -18.98 12.02
CA HIS A 355 -9.63 -17.83 11.96
C HIS A 355 -8.94 -16.55 11.44
N ASP A 356 -8.13 -16.68 10.40
CA ASP A 356 -7.42 -15.58 9.71
C ASP A 356 -6.45 -14.75 10.59
N HIS A 357 -6.05 -15.29 11.76
CA HIS A 357 -5.06 -14.70 12.66
C HIS A 357 -3.73 -15.46 12.66
N VAL A 358 -3.37 -16.03 11.51
CA VAL A 358 -2.20 -16.93 11.36
C VAL A 358 -0.90 -16.31 11.89
N GLN A 359 -0.67 -15.03 11.62
CA GLN A 359 0.53 -14.34 12.07
C GLN A 359 0.64 -14.26 13.59
N GLU A 360 -0.48 -14.03 14.29
CA GLU A 360 -0.50 -14.01 15.76
C GLU A 360 -0.27 -15.40 16.33
N GLY A 361 -0.86 -16.41 15.69
CA GLY A 361 -0.62 -17.80 16.04
C GLY A 361 0.87 -18.15 15.95
N ILE A 362 1.51 -17.81 14.83
CA ILE A 362 2.96 -18.03 14.64
C ILE A 362 3.78 -17.26 15.67
N ALA A 363 3.45 -16.00 15.96
CA ALA A 363 4.14 -15.19 16.94
C ALA A 363 4.09 -15.83 18.35
N GLN A 364 2.95 -16.41 18.74
CA GLN A 364 2.81 -17.17 19.98
C GLN A 364 3.69 -18.43 20.02
N ILE A 365 3.78 -19.15 18.90
CA ILE A 365 4.63 -20.35 18.78
C ILE A 365 6.11 -19.96 18.91
N VAL A 366 6.55 -18.90 18.24
CA VAL A 366 7.92 -18.38 18.32
C VAL A 366 8.28 -17.97 19.75
N GLN A 367 7.37 -17.27 20.44
CA GLN A 367 7.56 -16.84 21.83
C GLN A 367 7.76 -18.01 22.80
N GLN A 368 7.06 -19.15 22.57
CA GLN A 368 7.20 -20.36 23.38
C GLN A 368 8.35 -21.25 22.90
N ARG A 369 9.01 -20.91 21.78
CA ARG A 369 10.10 -21.68 21.15
C ARG A 369 9.71 -23.11 20.80
N ASP A 370 8.43 -23.34 20.44
CA ASP A 370 7.99 -24.66 19.95
C ASP A 370 8.36 -24.78 18.46
N TRP A 371 9.65 -25.03 18.22
CA TRP A 371 10.23 -25.10 16.88
C TRP A 371 9.62 -26.21 16.02
N GLY A 372 9.23 -27.32 16.62
CA GLY A 372 8.57 -28.43 15.90
C GLY A 372 7.20 -27.99 15.35
N TRP A 373 6.41 -27.30 16.17
CA TRP A 373 5.11 -26.78 15.71
C TRP A 373 5.26 -25.64 14.72
N LEU A 374 6.21 -24.74 14.95
CA LEU A 374 6.52 -23.66 14.00
C LEU A 374 6.82 -24.20 12.60
N ALA A 375 7.66 -25.23 12.51
CA ALA A 375 8.02 -25.86 11.25
C ALA A 375 6.79 -26.41 10.52
N LEU A 376 5.87 -27.09 11.24
CA LEU A 376 4.63 -27.63 10.69
C LEU A 376 3.70 -26.51 10.18
N VAL A 377 3.51 -25.45 10.98
CA VAL A 377 2.64 -24.32 10.61
C VAL A 377 3.20 -23.55 9.42
N LEU A 378 4.52 -23.36 9.35
CA LEU A 378 5.14 -22.72 8.18
C LEU A 378 5.03 -23.60 6.93
N ALA A 379 5.18 -24.92 7.06
CA ALA A 379 4.99 -25.83 5.93
C ALA A 379 3.54 -25.81 5.39
N GLU A 380 2.55 -25.62 6.26
CA GLU A 380 1.13 -25.59 5.89
C GLU A 380 0.69 -24.20 5.37
N HIS A 381 1.01 -23.13 6.10
CA HIS A 381 0.48 -21.78 5.82
C HIS A 381 1.49 -20.85 5.13
N GLY A 382 2.78 -21.20 5.08
CA GLY A 382 3.85 -20.32 4.64
C GLY A 382 3.67 -19.84 3.20
N ASN A 383 3.25 -20.70 2.28
CA ASN A 383 3.01 -20.34 0.89
C ASN A 383 1.87 -19.32 0.75
N HIS A 384 0.78 -19.49 1.51
CA HIS A 384 -0.33 -18.53 1.51
C HIS A 384 0.13 -17.16 2.03
N LEU A 385 0.95 -17.16 3.09
CA LEU A 385 1.51 -15.91 3.63
C LEU A 385 2.44 -15.20 2.64
N ILE A 386 3.31 -15.93 1.93
CA ILE A 386 4.21 -15.36 0.92
C ILE A 386 3.40 -14.71 -0.20
N HIS A 387 2.41 -15.40 -0.74
CA HIS A 387 1.53 -14.86 -1.79
C HIS A 387 0.64 -13.72 -1.31
N GLY A 388 0.38 -13.62 0.00
CA GLY A 388 -0.25 -12.48 0.66
C GLY A 388 0.69 -11.28 0.92
N GLY A 389 1.97 -11.36 0.48
CA GLY A 389 2.96 -10.28 0.65
C GLY A 389 3.80 -10.38 1.92
N PHE A 390 3.66 -11.44 2.72
CA PHE A 390 4.39 -11.62 4.00
C PHE A 390 5.71 -12.40 3.85
N HIS A 391 6.37 -12.29 2.69
CA HIS A 391 7.63 -13.01 2.42
C HIS A 391 8.77 -12.66 3.39
N LEU A 392 8.89 -11.40 3.84
CA LEU A 392 9.90 -11.00 4.82
C LEU A 392 9.63 -11.54 6.23
N PRO A 393 8.42 -11.43 6.80
CA PRO A 393 8.09 -12.12 8.04
C PRO A 393 8.33 -13.64 8.01
N VAL A 394 7.94 -14.31 6.91
CA VAL A 394 8.17 -15.73 6.74
C VAL A 394 9.68 -16.04 6.76
N LEU A 395 10.51 -15.22 6.10
CA LEU A 395 11.96 -15.37 6.12
C LEU A 395 12.52 -15.22 7.54
N GLN A 396 12.06 -14.24 8.32
CA GLN A 396 12.47 -14.07 9.73
C GLN A 396 12.08 -15.27 10.60
N TRP A 397 10.90 -15.84 10.40
CA TRP A 397 10.47 -17.02 11.15
C TRP A 397 11.26 -18.27 10.76
N LEU A 398 11.64 -18.42 9.48
CA LEU A 398 12.54 -19.48 9.02
C LEU A 398 13.95 -19.33 9.61
N ASP A 399 14.44 -18.08 9.76
CA ASP A 399 15.74 -17.78 10.36
C ASP A 399 15.73 -17.98 11.91
N ALA A 400 14.55 -17.96 12.54
CA ALA A 400 14.40 -18.28 13.96
C ALA A 400 14.42 -19.79 14.25
N LEU A 401 14.12 -20.64 13.26
CA LEU A 401 14.19 -22.10 13.39
C LEU A 401 15.66 -22.57 13.53
N PRO A 402 15.92 -23.68 14.25
CA PRO A 402 17.22 -24.32 14.19
C PRO A 402 17.60 -24.68 12.74
N ALA A 403 18.84 -24.44 12.34
CA ALA A 403 19.30 -24.64 10.97
C ALA A 403 19.02 -26.06 10.47
N GLU A 404 19.28 -27.05 11.30
CA GLU A 404 19.01 -28.47 11.03
C GLU A 404 17.52 -28.73 10.66
N THR A 405 16.57 -28.03 11.31
CA THR A 405 15.14 -28.19 11.03
C THR A 405 14.78 -27.73 9.64
N VAL A 406 15.41 -26.64 9.16
CA VAL A 406 15.19 -26.10 7.82
C VAL A 406 15.92 -26.97 6.78
N GLU A 407 17.17 -27.40 7.06
CA GLU A 407 17.98 -28.21 6.18
C GLU A 407 17.36 -29.59 5.94
N ASP A 408 16.72 -30.19 6.97
CA ASP A 408 16.05 -31.49 6.89
C ASP A 408 14.68 -31.43 6.15
N SER A 409 14.11 -30.26 5.94
CA SER A 409 12.79 -30.08 5.34
C SER A 409 12.85 -29.37 3.97
N PRO A 410 12.75 -30.11 2.84
CA PRO A 410 12.69 -29.50 1.52
C PRO A 410 11.56 -28.49 1.35
N GLN A 411 10.43 -28.68 2.06
CA GLN A 411 9.31 -27.76 2.03
C GLN A 411 9.68 -26.39 2.64
N LEU A 412 10.39 -26.39 3.78
CA LEU A 412 10.85 -25.14 4.42
C LEU A 412 11.97 -24.46 3.61
N GLN A 413 12.86 -25.27 3.01
CA GLN A 413 13.88 -24.73 2.10
C GLN A 413 13.23 -24.07 0.88
N MET A 414 12.23 -24.71 0.26
CA MET A 414 11.51 -24.13 -0.87
C MET A 414 10.76 -22.85 -0.48
N LEU A 415 10.18 -22.81 0.72
CA LEU A 415 9.55 -21.63 1.29
C LEU A 415 10.57 -20.48 1.45
N ARG A 416 11.81 -20.80 1.85
CA ARG A 416 12.93 -19.84 1.91
C ARG A 416 13.30 -19.33 0.52
N VAL A 417 13.36 -20.19 -0.48
CA VAL A 417 13.61 -19.84 -1.88
C VAL A 417 12.55 -18.87 -2.39
N TRP A 418 11.25 -19.18 -2.20
CA TRP A 418 10.16 -18.28 -2.58
C TRP A 418 10.23 -16.94 -1.85
N SER A 419 10.52 -16.94 -0.55
CA SER A 419 10.65 -15.70 0.23
C SER A 419 11.78 -14.80 -0.29
N LEU A 420 12.92 -15.38 -0.64
CA LEU A 420 14.07 -14.67 -1.21
C LEU A 420 13.78 -14.19 -2.65
N PHE A 421 13.07 -15.00 -3.44
CA PHE A 421 12.66 -14.63 -4.79
C PHE A 421 11.76 -13.38 -4.77
N PHE A 422 10.72 -13.36 -3.93
CA PHE A 422 9.85 -12.19 -3.77
C PHE A 422 10.53 -10.99 -3.10
N ALA A 423 11.62 -11.23 -2.34
CA ALA A 423 12.49 -10.17 -1.82
C ALA A 423 13.49 -9.65 -2.85
N ASN A 424 13.41 -10.09 -4.11
CA ASN A 424 14.34 -9.76 -5.21
C ASN A 424 15.81 -10.07 -4.89
N ARG A 425 16.05 -11.12 -4.08
CA ARG A 425 17.39 -11.63 -3.73
C ARG A 425 17.79 -12.78 -4.67
N VAL A 426 17.76 -12.52 -5.98
CA VAL A 426 18.00 -13.53 -7.03
C VAL A 426 19.44 -14.05 -7.04
N ASP A 427 20.39 -13.27 -6.54
CA ASP A 427 21.82 -13.56 -6.43
C ASP A 427 22.16 -14.82 -5.62
N VAL A 428 21.32 -15.15 -4.63
CA VAL A 428 21.54 -16.27 -3.70
C VAL A 428 20.72 -17.52 -4.02
N LEU A 429 19.87 -17.49 -5.06
CA LEU A 429 18.92 -18.57 -5.32
C LEU A 429 19.55 -19.81 -5.96
N ASP A 430 20.53 -19.65 -6.89
CA ASP A 430 21.10 -20.79 -7.61
C ASP A 430 21.72 -21.86 -6.71
N PRO A 431 22.59 -21.51 -5.75
CA PRO A 431 23.14 -22.53 -4.85
C PRO A 431 22.05 -23.22 -4.02
N LEU A 432 21.05 -22.44 -3.50
CA LEU A 432 19.95 -23.00 -2.72
C LEU A 432 19.07 -23.98 -3.52
N LEU A 433 18.82 -23.66 -4.79
CA LEU A 433 18.07 -24.53 -5.70
C LEU A 433 18.85 -25.80 -6.01
N SER A 434 20.18 -25.72 -6.22
CA SER A 434 21.02 -26.88 -6.49
C SER A 434 21.11 -27.80 -5.27
N ASP A 435 21.30 -27.25 -4.07
CA ASP A 435 21.29 -28.02 -2.82
C ASP A 435 19.96 -28.76 -2.63
N LEU A 436 18.84 -28.09 -2.95
CA LEU A 436 17.51 -28.66 -2.83
C LEU A 436 17.26 -29.77 -3.87
N GLU A 437 17.71 -29.61 -5.12
CA GLU A 437 17.67 -30.66 -6.12
C GLU A 437 18.46 -31.91 -5.67
N ASP A 438 19.67 -31.74 -5.15
CA ASP A 438 20.50 -32.84 -4.63
C ASP A 438 19.83 -33.61 -3.46
N ILE A 439 19.06 -32.87 -2.64
CA ILE A 439 18.29 -33.49 -1.54
C ILE A 439 17.10 -34.30 -2.08
N LEU A 440 16.38 -33.73 -3.07
CA LEU A 440 15.22 -34.41 -3.66
C LEU A 440 15.63 -35.65 -4.45
N ASP A 441 16.72 -35.59 -5.22
CA ASP A 441 17.25 -36.73 -5.97
C ASP A 441 17.66 -37.88 -5.05
N ARG A 442 18.30 -37.60 -3.91
CA ARG A 442 18.62 -38.60 -2.89
C ARG A 442 17.37 -39.25 -2.28
N ARG A 443 16.33 -38.44 -1.98
CA ARG A 443 15.05 -38.95 -1.42
C ARG A 443 14.28 -39.84 -2.41
N VAL A 444 14.32 -39.47 -3.71
CA VAL A 444 13.70 -40.31 -4.77
C VAL A 444 14.46 -41.63 -4.92
N ALA A 445 15.80 -41.60 -4.89
CA ALA A 445 16.63 -42.81 -4.99
C ALA A 445 16.38 -43.78 -3.83
N ASP A 446 16.14 -43.26 -2.61
CA ASP A 446 15.88 -44.05 -1.40
C ASP A 446 14.42 -44.55 -1.28
N SER A 447 13.58 -44.41 -2.32
CA SER A 447 12.18 -44.86 -2.38
C SER A 447 11.32 -44.37 -1.19
N HIS A 448 11.48 -43.10 -0.81
CA HIS A 448 10.71 -42.49 0.28
C HIS A 448 9.21 -42.45 -0.08
N PRO A 449 8.28 -42.68 0.88
CA PRO A 449 6.82 -42.72 0.60
C PRO A 449 6.19 -41.40 0.12
N ASP A 450 6.91 -40.28 0.05
CA ASP A 450 6.42 -38.98 -0.35
C ASP A 450 6.89 -38.55 -1.78
N ALA A 451 6.84 -39.49 -2.71
CA ALA A 451 7.24 -39.26 -4.12
C ALA A 451 6.38 -38.16 -4.82
N GLU A 452 5.09 -38.04 -4.50
CA GLU A 452 4.22 -36.99 -5.04
C GLU A 452 4.61 -35.59 -4.51
N GLY A 453 5.02 -35.50 -3.25
CA GLY A 453 5.53 -34.23 -2.67
C GLY A 453 6.84 -33.79 -3.32
N ALA A 454 7.73 -34.74 -3.65
CA ALA A 454 9.01 -34.47 -4.32
C ALA A 454 8.78 -33.93 -5.75
N LEU A 455 7.85 -34.51 -6.52
CA LEU A 455 7.47 -34.05 -7.86
C LEU A 455 6.91 -32.60 -7.84
N GLY A 456 6.12 -32.28 -6.81
CA GLY A 456 5.60 -30.92 -6.61
C GLY A 456 6.72 -29.92 -6.41
N LEU A 457 7.67 -30.20 -5.53
CA LEU A 457 8.83 -29.33 -5.27
C LEU A 457 9.74 -29.19 -6.50
N GLN A 458 9.92 -30.25 -7.28
CA GLN A 458 10.69 -30.22 -8.51
C GLN A 458 10.07 -29.31 -9.58
N SER A 459 8.74 -29.25 -9.63
CA SER A 459 8.01 -28.29 -10.49
C SER A 459 8.20 -26.85 -10.02
N GLU A 460 8.22 -26.60 -8.70
CA GLU A 460 8.48 -25.26 -8.14
C GLU A 460 9.90 -24.80 -8.43
N ILE A 461 10.90 -25.68 -8.26
CA ILE A 461 12.30 -25.42 -8.61
C ILE A 461 12.40 -25.06 -10.09
N SER A 462 11.81 -25.88 -10.98
CA SER A 462 11.81 -25.65 -12.41
C SER A 462 11.17 -24.33 -12.78
N LEU A 463 10.10 -23.93 -12.08
CA LEU A 463 9.44 -22.63 -12.27
C LEU A 463 10.36 -21.47 -11.88
N ILE A 464 10.99 -21.50 -10.70
CA ILE A 464 11.93 -20.45 -10.28
C ILE A 464 13.13 -20.40 -11.24
N ARG A 465 13.72 -21.56 -11.63
CA ARG A 465 14.80 -21.61 -12.61
C ARG A 465 14.38 -21.02 -13.96
N SER A 466 13.12 -21.19 -14.38
CA SER A 466 12.63 -20.56 -15.62
C SER A 466 12.65 -19.03 -15.55
N TYR A 467 12.30 -18.46 -14.38
CA TYR A 467 12.42 -17.02 -14.15
C TYR A 467 13.89 -16.56 -14.12
N LEU A 468 14.78 -17.31 -13.46
CA LEU A 468 16.22 -17.00 -13.45
C LEU A 468 16.85 -17.09 -14.85
N ALA A 469 16.45 -18.05 -15.68
CA ALA A 469 16.89 -18.17 -17.06
C ALA A 469 16.51 -16.92 -17.88
N ARG A 470 15.28 -16.39 -17.69
CA ARG A 470 14.85 -15.13 -18.34
C ARG A 470 15.73 -13.96 -17.95
N THR A 471 16.09 -13.80 -16.66
CA THR A 471 16.99 -12.71 -16.24
C THR A 471 18.35 -12.78 -16.94
N ARG A 472 18.78 -13.97 -17.37
CA ARG A 472 20.04 -14.22 -18.09
C ARG A 472 19.88 -14.21 -19.60
N SER A 473 18.71 -13.85 -20.12
CA SER A 473 18.37 -13.88 -21.55
C SER A 473 18.53 -15.27 -22.20
N ASP A 474 18.34 -16.33 -21.41
CA ASP A 474 18.28 -17.72 -21.89
C ASP A 474 16.80 -18.14 -22.07
N ASP A 475 16.18 -17.57 -23.11
CA ASP A 475 14.75 -17.76 -23.40
C ASP A 475 14.44 -19.23 -23.78
N LYS A 476 15.41 -19.96 -24.32
CA LYS A 476 15.24 -21.37 -24.67
C LYS A 476 15.07 -22.23 -23.42
N SER A 477 16.01 -22.13 -22.49
CA SER A 477 15.94 -22.89 -21.21
C SER A 477 14.70 -22.46 -20.41
N ALA A 478 14.38 -21.17 -20.37
CA ALA A 478 13.18 -20.67 -19.72
C ALA A 478 11.89 -21.31 -20.26
N SER A 479 11.73 -21.33 -21.60
CA SER A 479 10.57 -21.93 -22.26
C SER A 479 10.49 -23.46 -22.06
N ASP A 480 11.62 -24.15 -22.11
CA ASP A 480 11.66 -25.61 -21.93
C ASP A 480 11.28 -25.99 -20.49
N LEU A 481 11.80 -25.28 -19.48
CA LEU A 481 11.45 -25.47 -18.06
C LEU A 481 9.97 -25.17 -17.80
N THR A 482 9.45 -24.05 -18.32
CA THR A 482 8.02 -23.68 -18.17
C THR A 482 7.11 -24.74 -18.78
N ARG A 483 7.48 -25.31 -19.94
CA ARG A 483 6.72 -26.37 -20.61
C ARG A 483 6.76 -27.67 -19.83
N GLN A 484 7.86 -27.98 -19.16
CA GLN A 484 7.97 -29.12 -18.27
C GLN A 484 7.02 -28.97 -17.08
N VAL A 485 7.04 -27.82 -16.42
CA VAL A 485 6.12 -27.54 -15.30
C VAL A 485 4.66 -27.71 -15.71
N LEU A 486 4.27 -27.25 -16.92
CA LEU A 486 2.89 -27.43 -17.41
C LEU A 486 2.49 -28.90 -17.59
N LYS A 487 3.41 -29.79 -17.90
CA LYS A 487 3.10 -31.23 -18.02
C LYS A 487 2.85 -31.88 -16.67
N ASP A 488 3.53 -31.40 -15.63
CA ASP A 488 3.51 -32.03 -14.30
C ASP A 488 2.60 -31.28 -13.30
N ILE A 489 1.96 -30.18 -13.73
CA ILE A 489 1.25 -29.22 -12.86
C ILE A 489 0.06 -29.82 -12.11
N ASP A 490 -0.61 -30.86 -12.67
CA ASP A 490 -1.74 -31.52 -12.02
C ASP A 490 -1.31 -32.42 -10.86
N HIS A 491 -0.03 -32.74 -10.75
CA HIS A 491 0.57 -33.54 -9.68
C HIS A 491 1.14 -32.66 -8.53
N THR A 492 1.08 -31.31 -8.65
CA THR A 492 1.57 -30.40 -7.63
C THR A 492 0.53 -30.19 -6.52
N ARG A 493 0.96 -30.22 -5.24
CA ARG A 493 0.09 -29.91 -4.08
C ARG A 493 -0.18 -28.41 -3.96
N ILE A 494 0.63 -27.57 -4.60
CA ILE A 494 0.55 -26.11 -4.54
C ILE A 494 -0.14 -25.60 -5.81
N PRO A 495 -1.07 -24.67 -5.70
CA PRO A 495 -1.73 -24.10 -6.85
C PRO A 495 -0.74 -23.21 -7.64
N LEU A 496 -0.08 -23.79 -8.65
CA LEU A 496 0.93 -23.12 -9.49
C LEU A 496 0.41 -22.73 -10.88
N LYS A 497 -0.80 -23.14 -11.25
CA LYS A 497 -1.32 -22.95 -12.63
C LYS A 497 -1.29 -21.50 -13.07
N SER A 498 -1.77 -20.59 -12.21
CA SER A 498 -1.81 -19.15 -12.54
C SER A 498 -0.44 -18.56 -12.84
N VAL A 499 0.54 -18.84 -11.97
CA VAL A 499 1.91 -18.32 -12.12
C VAL A 499 2.63 -18.95 -13.31
N THR A 500 2.39 -20.24 -13.57
CA THR A 500 2.96 -20.95 -14.71
C THR A 500 2.39 -20.42 -16.02
N TYR A 501 1.07 -20.27 -16.15
CA TYR A 501 0.45 -19.67 -17.34
C TYR A 501 0.86 -18.21 -17.54
N TYR A 502 1.09 -17.45 -16.47
CA TYR A 502 1.69 -16.12 -16.58
C TYR A 502 3.09 -16.17 -17.19
N GLY A 503 3.95 -17.10 -16.76
CA GLY A 503 5.27 -17.35 -17.36
C GLY A 503 5.18 -17.76 -18.84
N VAL A 504 4.22 -18.62 -19.22
CA VAL A 504 3.95 -18.96 -20.62
C VAL A 504 3.54 -17.74 -21.43
N GLY A 505 2.69 -16.88 -20.86
CA GLY A 505 2.30 -15.62 -21.49
C GLY A 505 3.48 -14.69 -21.73
N LEU A 506 4.40 -14.57 -20.77
CA LEU A 506 5.67 -13.83 -20.93
C LEU A 506 6.56 -14.42 -22.05
N ASP A 507 6.63 -15.75 -22.15
CA ASP A 507 7.43 -16.41 -23.20
C ASP A 507 6.88 -16.13 -24.61
N TYR A 508 5.57 -16.20 -24.79
CA TYR A 508 4.95 -15.87 -26.07
C TYR A 508 5.04 -14.38 -26.40
N TYR A 509 4.85 -13.51 -25.39
CA TYR A 509 5.06 -12.07 -25.55
C TYR A 509 6.49 -11.72 -25.96
N GLY A 510 7.50 -12.33 -25.32
CA GLY A 510 8.91 -12.17 -25.68
C GLY A 510 9.22 -12.64 -27.12
N LYS A 511 8.47 -13.61 -27.65
CA LYS A 511 8.58 -14.09 -29.04
C LYS A 511 7.76 -13.28 -30.06
N GLY A 512 6.97 -12.31 -29.60
CA GLY A 512 6.06 -11.52 -30.43
C GLY A 512 4.80 -12.27 -30.87
N ASP A 513 4.54 -13.47 -30.33
CA ASP A 513 3.29 -14.21 -30.59
C ASP A 513 2.19 -13.72 -29.64
N LEU A 514 1.55 -12.61 -30.01
CA LEU A 514 0.55 -11.95 -29.18
C LEU A 514 -0.73 -12.79 -29.00
N ALA A 515 -1.08 -13.60 -29.98
CA ALA A 515 -2.29 -14.43 -29.91
C ALA A 515 -2.14 -15.55 -28.88
N SER A 516 -1.02 -16.30 -28.93
CA SER A 516 -0.74 -17.34 -27.93
C SER A 516 -0.47 -16.76 -26.54
N ALA A 517 0.14 -15.56 -26.45
CA ALA A 517 0.33 -14.85 -25.19
C ALA A 517 -1.01 -14.49 -24.55
N GLU A 518 -1.96 -14.00 -25.33
CA GLU A 518 -3.31 -13.64 -24.86
C GLU A 518 -4.03 -14.88 -24.30
N GLU A 519 -4.03 -16.01 -25.00
CA GLU A 519 -4.67 -17.25 -24.55
C GLU A 519 -4.08 -17.75 -23.22
N ALA A 520 -2.74 -17.72 -23.11
CA ALA A 520 -2.05 -18.11 -21.89
C ALA A 520 -2.40 -17.19 -20.72
N LEU A 521 -2.45 -15.87 -20.93
CA LEU A 521 -2.75 -14.91 -19.88
C LEU A 521 -4.22 -14.94 -19.44
N ARG A 522 -5.17 -15.21 -20.37
CA ARG A 522 -6.56 -15.50 -19.99
C ARG A 522 -6.65 -16.72 -19.05
N SER A 523 -5.86 -17.76 -19.35
CA SER A 523 -5.75 -18.92 -18.46
C SER A 523 -5.12 -18.53 -17.10
N ALA A 524 -4.08 -17.69 -17.10
CA ALA A 524 -3.46 -17.20 -15.89
C ALA A 524 -4.45 -16.42 -14.99
N VAL A 525 -5.25 -15.52 -15.55
CA VAL A 525 -6.31 -14.79 -14.84
C VAL A 525 -7.33 -15.77 -14.25
N ARG A 526 -7.89 -16.66 -15.07
CA ARG A 526 -8.88 -17.64 -14.63
C ARG A 526 -8.39 -18.53 -13.50
N TYR A 527 -7.17 -19.07 -13.61
CA TYR A 527 -6.60 -19.88 -12.54
C TYR A 527 -6.22 -19.02 -11.32
N GLY A 528 -5.79 -17.79 -11.50
CA GLY A 528 -5.52 -16.86 -10.41
C GLY A 528 -6.76 -16.56 -9.55
N GLU A 529 -7.92 -16.44 -10.17
CA GLU A 529 -9.21 -16.30 -9.50
C GLU A 529 -9.55 -17.57 -8.70
N LEU A 530 -9.40 -18.75 -9.30
CA LEU A 530 -9.63 -20.05 -8.65
C LEU A 530 -8.66 -20.32 -7.50
N GLU A 531 -7.41 -19.95 -7.66
CA GLU A 531 -6.34 -20.09 -6.67
C GLU A 531 -6.34 -18.97 -5.63
N ARG A 532 -7.22 -17.97 -5.76
CA ARG A 532 -7.33 -16.81 -4.88
C ARG A 532 -6.01 -16.02 -4.74
N LYS A 533 -5.34 -15.74 -5.86
CA LYS A 533 -4.07 -15.00 -5.93
C LYS A 533 -4.27 -13.60 -6.54
N PRO A 534 -4.68 -12.60 -5.76
CA PRO A 534 -5.04 -11.28 -6.29
C PRO A 534 -3.90 -10.58 -7.03
N SER A 535 -2.65 -10.71 -6.57
CA SER A 535 -1.48 -10.12 -7.25
C SER A 535 -1.26 -10.74 -8.62
N THR A 536 -1.41 -12.05 -8.77
CA THR A 536 -1.28 -12.76 -10.06
C THR A 536 -2.41 -12.38 -11.01
N VAL A 537 -3.66 -12.27 -10.51
CA VAL A 537 -4.82 -11.82 -11.31
C VAL A 537 -4.57 -10.42 -11.88
N LEU A 538 -4.14 -9.46 -11.04
CA LEU A 538 -3.85 -8.10 -11.48
C LEU A 538 -2.68 -8.03 -12.47
N SER A 539 -1.60 -8.78 -12.23
CA SER A 539 -0.41 -8.75 -13.10
C SER A 539 -0.71 -9.43 -14.45
N SER A 540 -1.41 -10.57 -14.44
CA SER A 540 -1.81 -11.29 -15.65
C SER A 540 -2.83 -10.49 -16.47
N GLY A 541 -3.84 -9.91 -15.81
CA GLY A 541 -4.84 -9.07 -16.47
C GLY A 541 -4.24 -7.78 -17.02
N GLY A 542 -3.28 -7.18 -16.33
CA GLY A 542 -2.58 -5.99 -16.79
C GLY A 542 -1.71 -6.26 -18.02
N LEU A 543 -0.94 -7.37 -18.03
CA LEU A 543 -0.15 -7.77 -19.21
C LEU A 543 -1.07 -8.19 -20.36
N LEU A 544 -2.18 -8.87 -20.08
CA LEU A 544 -3.21 -9.20 -21.09
C LEU A 544 -3.75 -7.93 -21.75
N ALA A 545 -4.12 -6.93 -20.96
CA ALA A 545 -4.60 -5.65 -21.48
C ALA A 545 -3.52 -4.92 -22.32
N TRP A 546 -2.24 -5.01 -21.91
CA TRP A 546 -1.12 -4.47 -22.69
C TRP A 546 -1.00 -5.15 -24.06
N ILE A 547 -1.20 -6.47 -24.13
CA ILE A 547 -1.20 -7.23 -25.39
C ILE A 547 -2.39 -6.85 -26.26
N GLN A 548 -3.59 -6.80 -25.70
CA GLN A 548 -4.82 -6.37 -26.39
C GLN A 548 -4.67 -4.95 -26.96
N TYR A 549 -4.10 -4.02 -26.19
CA TYR A 549 -3.78 -2.68 -26.67
C TYR A 549 -2.86 -2.71 -27.90
N ASN A 550 -1.80 -3.54 -27.90
CA ASN A 550 -0.88 -3.66 -29.03
C ASN A 550 -1.52 -4.37 -30.24
N ARG A 551 -2.52 -5.22 -30.02
CA ARG A 551 -3.36 -5.84 -31.08
C ARG A 551 -4.45 -4.92 -31.63
N GLY A 552 -4.63 -3.73 -31.02
CA GLY A 552 -5.66 -2.78 -31.43
C GLY A 552 -7.04 -2.98 -30.80
N ASP A 553 -7.15 -3.78 -29.76
CA ASP A 553 -8.38 -4.10 -29.05
C ASP A 553 -8.50 -3.25 -27.77
N ILE A 554 -8.47 -1.90 -27.91
CA ILE A 554 -8.43 -0.95 -26.78
C ILE A 554 -9.62 -1.09 -25.85
N ASP A 555 -10.82 -1.32 -26.38
CA ASP A 555 -12.03 -1.45 -25.55
C ASP A 555 -11.98 -2.74 -24.73
N GLU A 556 -11.54 -3.85 -25.31
CA GLU A 556 -11.34 -5.11 -24.61
C GLU A 556 -10.24 -5.01 -23.54
N ALA A 557 -9.13 -4.31 -23.84
CA ALA A 557 -8.07 -4.04 -22.89
C ALA A 557 -8.57 -3.29 -21.65
N LEU A 558 -9.43 -2.29 -21.84
CA LEU A 558 -10.05 -1.54 -20.75
C LEU A 558 -11.02 -2.42 -19.94
N GLU A 559 -11.82 -3.24 -20.61
CA GLU A 559 -12.74 -4.21 -19.97
C GLU A 559 -11.95 -5.23 -19.14
N THR A 560 -10.85 -5.75 -19.65
CA THR A 560 -9.95 -6.66 -18.95
C THR A 560 -9.41 -6.00 -17.65
N CYS A 561 -8.87 -4.79 -17.72
CA CYS A 561 -8.40 -4.08 -16.54
C CYS A 561 -9.51 -3.85 -15.51
N THR A 562 -10.69 -3.49 -15.98
CA THR A 562 -11.84 -3.19 -15.10
C THR A 562 -12.35 -4.47 -14.41
N SER A 563 -12.47 -5.57 -15.13
CA SER A 563 -12.98 -6.84 -14.60
C SER A 563 -12.05 -7.45 -13.55
N VAL A 564 -10.73 -7.51 -13.82
CA VAL A 564 -9.77 -8.03 -12.83
C VAL A 564 -9.69 -7.16 -11.60
N ARG A 565 -9.79 -5.83 -11.74
CA ARG A 565 -9.84 -4.90 -10.61
C ARG A 565 -11.11 -5.10 -9.78
N TYR A 566 -12.27 -5.21 -10.45
CA TYR A 566 -13.54 -5.47 -9.78
C TYR A 566 -13.50 -6.78 -8.98
N TRP A 567 -12.97 -7.86 -9.58
CA TRP A 567 -12.83 -9.13 -8.89
C TRP A 567 -11.97 -9.01 -7.62
N VAL A 568 -10.82 -8.33 -7.71
CA VAL A 568 -9.93 -8.12 -6.55
C VAL A 568 -10.61 -7.26 -5.48
N ASP A 569 -11.25 -6.17 -5.87
CA ASP A 569 -11.92 -5.27 -4.94
C ASP A 569 -13.13 -5.96 -4.25
N GLN A 570 -13.81 -6.92 -4.90
CA GLN A 570 -14.90 -7.68 -4.29
C GLN A 570 -14.43 -8.74 -3.27
N HIS A 571 -13.27 -9.36 -3.50
CA HIS A 571 -12.82 -10.50 -2.68
C HIS A 571 -11.75 -10.13 -1.66
N TYR A 572 -11.05 -8.99 -1.84
CA TYR A 572 -9.87 -8.59 -1.04
C TYR A 572 -9.90 -7.13 -0.59
N ALA A 573 -11.02 -6.40 -0.77
CA ALA A 573 -11.13 -5.04 -0.26
C ALA A 573 -11.27 -5.06 1.26
N ASP A 574 -10.19 -4.77 1.95
CA ASP A 574 -10.17 -4.43 3.36
C ASP A 574 -9.87 -2.91 3.46
N PRO A 575 -10.81 -2.10 3.99
CA PRO A 575 -10.59 -0.66 4.14
C PRO A 575 -9.39 -0.30 5.01
N SER A 576 -8.87 -1.24 5.77
CA SER A 576 -7.69 -1.07 6.64
C SER A 576 -6.36 -1.37 5.94
N GLN A 577 -6.39 -1.85 4.69
CA GLN A 577 -5.20 -2.24 3.94
C GLN A 577 -4.97 -1.32 2.74
N PRO A 578 -3.69 -1.11 2.34
CA PRO A 578 -3.40 -0.44 1.09
C PRO A 578 -3.97 -1.24 -0.08
N ARG A 579 -4.52 -0.53 -1.04
CA ARG A 579 -5.00 -1.13 -2.28
C ARG A 579 -3.83 -1.78 -3.03
N LEU A 580 -4.00 -3.01 -3.48
CA LEU A 580 -3.00 -3.69 -4.30
C LEU A 580 -2.79 -2.92 -5.61
N ILE A 581 -1.53 -2.60 -5.91
CA ILE A 581 -1.12 -1.91 -7.13
C ILE A 581 -0.39 -2.91 -8.02
N SER A 582 -0.75 -2.95 -9.30
CA SER A 582 -0.06 -3.73 -10.32
C SER A 582 0.61 -2.80 -11.31
N CYS A 583 1.92 -2.98 -11.50
CA CYS A 583 2.68 -2.23 -12.50
C CYS A 583 2.08 -2.41 -13.90
N TRP A 584 1.82 -3.63 -14.33
CA TRP A 584 1.25 -3.92 -15.65
C TRP A 584 -0.13 -3.30 -15.85
N GLN A 585 -1.05 -3.46 -14.88
CA GLN A 585 -2.41 -2.93 -15.01
C GLN A 585 -2.42 -1.41 -15.10
N ASN A 586 -1.69 -0.73 -14.21
CA ASN A 586 -1.67 0.72 -14.22
C ASN A 586 -0.92 1.28 -15.43
N SER A 587 0.14 0.62 -15.90
CA SER A 587 0.85 1.01 -17.14
C SER A 587 -0.05 0.85 -18.36
N ALA A 588 -0.79 -0.25 -18.47
CA ALA A 588 -1.75 -0.46 -19.56
C ALA A 588 -2.87 0.60 -19.54
N LEU A 589 -3.45 0.90 -18.37
CA LEU A 589 -4.46 1.94 -18.24
C LEU A 589 -3.92 3.33 -18.58
N THR A 590 -2.67 3.64 -18.18
CA THR A 590 -2.01 4.91 -18.54
C THR A 590 -1.92 5.05 -20.07
N GLU A 591 -1.48 4.01 -20.79
CA GLU A 591 -1.38 4.03 -22.25
C GLU A 591 -2.74 4.09 -22.95
N ILE A 592 -3.73 3.33 -22.47
CA ILE A 592 -5.09 3.32 -23.02
C ILE A 592 -5.74 4.71 -22.90
N TYR A 593 -5.67 5.33 -21.71
CA TYR A 593 -6.26 6.67 -21.51
C TYR A 593 -5.47 7.76 -22.23
N ARG A 594 -4.12 7.64 -22.30
CA ARG A 594 -3.30 8.51 -23.14
C ARG A 594 -3.78 8.45 -24.61
N GLU A 595 -3.94 7.22 -25.14
CA GLU A 595 -4.34 7.00 -26.52
C GLU A 595 -5.75 7.54 -26.83
N ARG A 596 -6.66 7.45 -25.86
CA ARG A 596 -8.01 8.03 -25.95
C ARG A 596 -8.06 9.55 -25.80
N ASN A 597 -6.90 10.19 -25.60
CA ASN A 597 -6.79 11.63 -25.32
C ASN A 597 -7.49 12.06 -24.01
N GLU A 598 -7.31 11.26 -22.95
CA GLU A 598 -7.83 11.48 -21.60
C GLU A 598 -6.65 11.57 -20.59
N PRO A 599 -5.80 12.66 -20.70
CA PRO A 599 -4.52 12.72 -19.98
C PRO A 599 -4.68 12.78 -18.46
N GLU A 600 -5.77 13.35 -17.93
CA GLU A 600 -6.02 13.40 -16.48
C GLU A 600 -6.26 11.99 -15.92
N LEU A 601 -6.99 11.14 -16.66
CA LEU A 601 -7.19 9.74 -16.27
C LEU A 601 -5.87 8.95 -16.41
N ALA A 602 -5.10 9.15 -17.48
CA ALA A 602 -3.79 8.55 -17.62
C ALA A 602 -2.87 8.91 -16.45
N ALA A 603 -2.79 10.19 -16.08
CA ALA A 603 -2.01 10.66 -14.93
C ALA A 603 -2.48 10.07 -13.60
N SER A 604 -3.80 9.88 -13.40
CA SER A 604 -4.35 9.27 -12.18
C SER A 604 -3.94 7.81 -12.00
N HIS A 605 -3.73 7.07 -13.10
CA HIS A 605 -3.23 5.69 -13.06
C HIS A 605 -1.70 5.61 -12.98
N LEU A 606 -1.00 6.62 -13.48
CA LEU A 606 0.46 6.73 -13.36
C LEU A 606 0.90 7.11 -11.93
N ALA A 607 0.20 8.02 -11.26
CA ALA A 607 0.59 8.54 -9.96
C ALA A 607 0.91 7.44 -8.91
N PRO A 608 0.07 6.41 -8.71
CA PRO A 608 0.40 5.33 -7.77
C PRO A 608 1.68 4.57 -8.13
N LEU A 609 2.05 4.50 -9.42
CA LEU A 609 3.28 3.84 -9.86
C LEU A 609 4.53 4.68 -9.53
N LEU A 610 4.44 6.00 -9.65
CA LEU A 610 5.55 6.89 -9.33
C LEU A 610 5.92 6.86 -7.84
N ASP A 611 4.91 6.70 -6.97
CA ASP A 611 5.12 6.51 -5.55
C ASP A 611 5.86 5.19 -5.22
N HIS A 612 5.81 4.20 -6.13
CA HIS A 612 6.51 2.93 -6.02
C HIS A 612 7.94 2.93 -6.57
N VAL A 613 8.32 3.92 -7.39
CA VAL A 613 9.68 4.03 -7.93
C VAL A 613 10.64 4.43 -6.83
N THR A 614 11.14 3.45 -6.09
CA THR A 614 12.16 3.60 -5.05
C THR A 614 13.36 2.72 -5.38
N ASN A 615 14.47 2.90 -4.66
CA ASN A 615 15.71 2.12 -4.86
C ASN A 615 15.57 0.59 -4.68
N GLY A 616 14.39 0.08 -4.32
CA GLY A 616 14.10 -1.36 -4.18
C GLY A 616 13.14 -1.92 -5.24
N THR A 617 12.68 -1.09 -6.20
CA THR A 617 11.78 -1.54 -7.26
C THR A 617 12.51 -2.52 -8.20
N GLU A 618 11.82 -3.58 -8.65
CA GLU A 618 12.33 -4.52 -9.65
C GLU A 618 12.69 -3.74 -10.93
N PRO A 619 13.90 -3.96 -11.52
CA PRO A 619 14.40 -3.12 -12.62
C PRO A 619 13.47 -3.07 -13.84
N GLY A 620 12.81 -4.17 -14.20
CA GLY A 620 11.88 -4.21 -15.31
C GLY A 620 10.62 -3.37 -15.04
N GLN A 621 10.12 -3.38 -13.82
CA GLN A 621 9.00 -2.51 -13.42
C GLN A 621 9.41 -1.03 -13.45
N HIS A 622 10.60 -0.70 -12.97
CA HIS A 622 11.12 0.66 -13.06
C HIS A 622 11.15 1.15 -14.51
N VAL A 623 11.68 0.32 -15.43
CA VAL A 623 11.80 0.67 -16.85
C VAL A 623 10.42 0.92 -17.48
N ILE A 624 9.42 0.06 -17.24
CA ILE A 624 8.07 0.25 -17.80
C ILE A 624 7.37 1.48 -17.21
N ILE A 625 7.55 1.78 -15.92
CA ILE A 625 6.99 2.97 -15.28
C ILE A 625 7.58 4.24 -15.91
N GLN A 626 8.88 4.30 -16.09
CA GLN A 626 9.55 5.45 -16.72
C GLN A 626 9.19 5.56 -18.22
N TYR A 627 8.96 4.44 -18.90
CA TYR A 627 8.48 4.42 -20.28
C TYR A 627 7.10 5.10 -20.40
N VAL A 628 6.11 4.65 -19.62
CA VAL A 628 4.75 5.23 -19.69
C VAL A 628 4.72 6.68 -19.19
N ARG A 629 5.56 7.03 -18.21
CA ARG A 629 5.77 8.43 -17.78
C ARG A 629 6.31 9.28 -18.91
N GLY A 630 7.38 8.82 -19.57
CA GLY A 630 8.00 9.54 -20.70
C GLY A 630 7.03 9.67 -21.88
N HIS A 631 6.23 8.64 -22.15
CA HIS A 631 5.25 8.66 -23.24
C HIS A 631 4.09 9.63 -22.96
N LEU A 632 3.57 9.65 -21.74
CA LEU A 632 2.56 10.64 -21.34
C LEU A 632 3.10 12.07 -21.40
N ALA A 633 4.31 12.30 -20.89
CA ALA A 633 4.96 13.62 -20.94
C ALA A 633 5.19 14.08 -22.41
N PHE A 634 5.61 13.16 -23.29
CA PHE A 634 5.75 13.41 -24.72
C PHE A 634 4.40 13.85 -25.33
N SER A 635 3.33 13.11 -25.07
CA SER A 635 1.97 13.42 -25.55
C SER A 635 1.44 14.78 -25.10
N GLU A 636 1.90 15.27 -23.95
CA GLU A 636 1.52 16.58 -23.39
C GLU A 636 2.48 17.71 -23.83
N GLY A 637 3.52 17.40 -24.62
CA GLY A 637 4.50 18.38 -25.11
C GLY A 637 5.57 18.73 -24.06
N ARG A 638 5.66 18.03 -22.94
CA ARG A 638 6.70 18.20 -21.91
C ARG A 638 7.95 17.38 -22.26
N ILE A 639 8.61 17.79 -23.37
CA ILE A 639 9.65 16.99 -24.04
C ILE A 639 10.87 16.76 -23.14
N ASP A 640 11.32 17.75 -22.37
CA ASP A 640 12.48 17.61 -21.46
C ASP A 640 12.21 16.59 -20.36
N GLU A 641 10.99 16.56 -19.82
CA GLU A 641 10.61 15.55 -18.84
C GLU A 641 10.54 14.14 -19.46
N ALA A 642 10.04 14.05 -20.70
CA ALA A 642 10.01 12.78 -21.44
C ALA A 642 11.44 12.24 -21.67
N ILE A 643 12.36 13.10 -22.10
CA ILE A 643 13.77 12.74 -22.30
C ILE A 643 14.38 12.24 -21.00
N ALA A 644 14.25 12.99 -19.90
CA ALA A 644 14.81 12.62 -18.61
C ALA A 644 14.30 11.25 -18.10
N ALA A 645 12.98 10.98 -18.21
CA ALA A 645 12.38 9.72 -17.81
C ALA A 645 12.89 8.55 -18.67
N LEU A 646 13.01 8.75 -19.99
CA LEU A 646 13.45 7.70 -20.92
C LEU A 646 14.96 7.44 -20.85
N GLU A 647 15.77 8.45 -20.57
CA GLU A 647 17.21 8.28 -20.31
C GLU A 647 17.46 7.45 -19.04
N ASP A 648 16.68 7.71 -17.98
CA ASP A 648 16.70 6.89 -16.77
C ASP A 648 16.31 5.44 -17.05
N ALA A 649 15.21 5.21 -17.79
CA ALA A 649 14.77 3.88 -18.20
C ALA A 649 15.86 3.13 -18.99
N VAL A 650 16.48 3.78 -19.98
CA VAL A 650 17.56 3.20 -20.80
C VAL A 650 18.79 2.90 -19.94
N SER A 651 19.15 3.79 -19.02
CA SER A 651 20.28 3.61 -18.10
C SER A 651 20.06 2.38 -17.19
N VAL A 652 18.86 2.24 -16.59
CA VAL A 652 18.52 1.08 -15.74
C VAL A 652 18.50 -0.21 -16.56
N ALA A 653 17.86 -0.21 -17.72
CA ALA A 653 17.82 -1.39 -18.61
C ALA A 653 19.22 -1.90 -18.99
N ARG A 654 20.18 -0.99 -19.23
CA ARG A 654 21.57 -1.36 -19.56
C ARG A 654 22.37 -1.86 -18.34
N ARG A 655 22.25 -1.19 -17.19
CA ARG A 655 23.06 -1.51 -15.99
C ARG A 655 22.59 -2.76 -15.27
N ARG A 656 21.30 -3.08 -15.32
CA ARG A 656 20.66 -4.14 -14.53
C ARG A 656 19.92 -5.18 -15.39
N ARG A 657 20.41 -5.41 -16.60
CA ARG A 657 19.81 -6.36 -17.55
C ARG A 657 19.63 -7.75 -16.93
N ASP A 658 20.60 -8.21 -16.16
CA ASP A 658 20.59 -9.54 -15.52
C ASP A 658 19.55 -9.70 -14.40
N HIS A 659 18.80 -8.64 -14.11
CA HIS A 659 17.73 -8.64 -13.09
C HIS A 659 16.35 -8.38 -13.70
N ILE A 660 16.22 -8.27 -15.01
CA ILE A 660 14.94 -8.02 -15.70
C ILE A 660 14.33 -9.35 -16.16
N VAL A 661 13.18 -9.69 -15.62
CA VAL A 661 12.47 -10.96 -15.86
C VAL A 661 11.69 -10.96 -17.19
N PHE A 662 11.38 -9.80 -17.73
CA PHE A 662 10.65 -9.64 -18.99
C PHE A 662 11.28 -8.56 -19.86
N GLU A 663 11.14 -8.66 -21.18
CA GLU A 663 11.62 -7.62 -22.10
C GLU A 663 10.73 -6.36 -21.97
N PRO A 664 11.26 -5.25 -21.48
CA PRO A 664 10.49 -4.01 -21.38
C PRO A 664 10.31 -3.37 -22.77
N PRO A 665 9.37 -2.39 -22.93
CA PRO A 665 9.21 -1.64 -24.16
C PRO A 665 10.52 -0.97 -24.63
N ALA A 666 10.65 -0.72 -25.94
CA ALA A 666 11.84 -0.10 -26.53
C ALA A 666 11.98 1.38 -26.15
N CYS A 667 12.43 1.67 -24.93
CA CYS A 667 12.56 3.03 -24.40
C CYS A 667 13.46 3.92 -25.26
N SER A 668 14.53 3.37 -25.84
CA SER A 668 15.46 4.11 -26.71
C SER A 668 14.80 4.56 -28.02
N ALA A 669 13.81 3.80 -28.53
CA ALA A 669 13.05 4.17 -29.72
C ALA A 669 12.12 5.37 -29.48
N LEU A 670 11.48 5.42 -28.32
CA LEU A 670 10.66 6.57 -27.91
C LEU A 670 11.55 7.79 -27.60
N LEU A 671 12.70 7.57 -26.96
CA LEU A 671 13.69 8.63 -26.71
C LEU A 671 14.16 9.29 -28.03
N ALA A 672 14.40 8.48 -29.08
CA ALA A 672 14.74 9.02 -30.39
C ALA A 672 13.62 9.89 -31.01
N ARG A 673 12.34 9.54 -30.77
CA ARG A 673 11.19 10.41 -31.15
C ARG A 673 11.20 11.72 -30.36
N CYS A 674 11.56 11.70 -29.09
CA CYS A 674 11.69 12.91 -28.26
C CYS A 674 12.82 13.81 -28.77
N TYR A 675 13.97 13.24 -29.18
CA TYR A 675 15.06 14.01 -29.80
C TYR A 675 14.64 14.65 -31.12
N LEU A 676 13.86 13.96 -31.97
CA LEU A 676 13.29 14.54 -33.18
C LEU A 676 12.35 15.71 -32.87
N ALA A 677 11.46 15.54 -31.90
CA ALA A 677 10.50 16.56 -31.51
C ALA A 677 11.15 17.80 -30.88
N SER A 678 12.33 17.65 -30.24
CA SER A 678 13.13 18.75 -29.69
C SER A 678 14.12 19.35 -30.70
N GLY A 679 14.14 18.88 -31.96
CA GLY A 679 15.05 19.36 -32.99
C GLY A 679 16.50 18.82 -32.85
N GLN A 680 16.75 17.86 -32.00
CA GLN A 680 18.06 17.25 -31.72
C GLN A 680 18.38 16.13 -32.74
N LEU A 681 18.42 16.48 -34.03
CA LEU A 681 18.56 15.53 -35.13
C LEU A 681 19.89 14.75 -35.06
N GLU A 682 20.96 15.36 -34.57
CA GLU A 682 22.27 14.72 -34.43
C GLU A 682 22.23 13.55 -33.44
N GLN A 683 21.61 13.74 -32.27
CA GLN A 683 21.44 12.68 -31.28
C GLN A 683 20.55 11.55 -31.79
N ALA A 684 19.45 11.90 -32.48
CA ALA A 684 18.60 10.90 -33.12
C ALA A 684 19.35 10.11 -34.19
N GLY A 685 20.20 10.75 -34.97
CA GLY A 685 21.07 10.12 -35.99
C GLY A 685 22.10 9.17 -35.37
N HIS A 686 22.76 9.57 -34.30
CA HIS A 686 23.70 8.71 -33.56
C HIS A 686 22.97 7.48 -33.00
N TRP A 687 21.74 7.64 -32.48
CA TRP A 687 20.95 6.51 -32.01
C TRP A 687 20.66 5.51 -33.13
N VAL A 688 20.28 5.95 -34.34
CA VAL A 688 20.06 5.04 -35.49
C VAL A 688 21.30 4.23 -35.82
N GLN A 689 22.48 4.82 -35.72
CA GLN A 689 23.75 4.10 -35.96
C GLN A 689 24.01 3.02 -34.92
N SER A 690 23.66 3.30 -33.65
CA SER A 690 23.81 2.34 -32.53
C SER A 690 22.85 1.16 -32.66
N VAL A 691 21.60 1.42 -33.03
CA VAL A 691 20.52 0.42 -33.14
C VAL A 691 20.75 -0.57 -34.30
N ASN A 692 21.39 -0.15 -35.38
CA ASN A 692 21.67 -1.04 -36.51
C ASN A 692 22.59 -2.24 -36.16
N GLY A 693 23.28 -2.21 -35.02
CA GLY A 693 24.09 -3.30 -34.47
C GLY A 693 23.46 -4.06 -33.30
N GLU A 694 22.31 -3.64 -32.82
CA GLU A 694 21.63 -4.28 -31.66
C GLU A 694 20.87 -5.55 -32.09
N THR A 695 21.01 -6.60 -31.27
CA THR A 695 20.18 -7.80 -31.36
C THR A 695 19.02 -7.68 -30.42
N PHE A 696 17.81 -7.62 -30.96
CA PHE A 696 16.55 -7.58 -30.15
C PHE A 696 16.04 -9.01 -29.97
N SER A 697 15.80 -9.41 -28.72
CA SER A 697 15.14 -10.67 -28.38
C SER A 697 13.66 -10.63 -28.73
N ASN A 698 12.99 -9.48 -28.47
CA ASN A 698 11.56 -9.29 -28.74
C ASN A 698 11.35 -8.66 -30.14
N PRO A 699 10.57 -9.31 -31.04
CA PRO A 699 10.22 -8.77 -32.36
C PRO A 699 9.49 -7.43 -32.30
N LEU A 700 8.64 -7.20 -31.30
CA LEU A 700 7.93 -5.92 -31.11
C LEU A 700 8.90 -4.76 -30.86
N ASN A 701 9.92 -4.97 -30.02
CA ASN A 701 10.93 -3.96 -29.75
C ASN A 701 11.79 -3.66 -30.98
N ARG A 702 12.09 -4.68 -31.77
CA ARG A 702 12.77 -4.52 -33.09
C ARG A 702 11.92 -3.68 -34.01
N GLU A 703 10.64 -3.99 -34.18
CA GLU A 703 9.70 -3.23 -34.99
C GLU A 703 9.61 -1.78 -34.57
N GLN A 704 9.38 -1.52 -33.26
CA GLN A 704 9.30 -0.17 -32.72
C GLN A 704 10.58 0.64 -32.96
N SER A 705 11.75 0.00 -32.81
CA SER A 705 13.05 0.63 -33.07
C SER A 705 13.22 0.93 -34.56
N GLN A 706 12.82 0.02 -35.44
CA GLN A 706 12.87 0.23 -36.89
C GLN A 706 11.89 1.32 -37.35
N ILE A 707 10.69 1.41 -36.78
CA ILE A 707 9.73 2.48 -37.06
C ILE A 707 10.33 3.84 -36.67
N SER A 708 10.89 3.94 -35.47
CA SER A 708 11.55 5.17 -35.02
C SER A 708 12.77 5.52 -35.85
N ALA A 709 13.59 4.51 -36.29
CA ALA A 709 14.70 4.73 -37.19
C ALA A 709 14.24 5.25 -38.57
N ALA A 710 13.13 4.73 -39.10
CA ALA A 710 12.54 5.22 -40.33
C ALA A 710 12.09 6.69 -40.20
N ARG A 711 11.51 7.10 -39.08
CA ARG A 711 11.18 8.52 -38.82
C ARG A 711 12.43 9.41 -38.84
N VAL A 712 13.52 8.96 -38.22
CA VAL A 712 14.80 9.70 -38.24
C VAL A 712 15.38 9.77 -39.63
N LEU A 713 15.29 8.69 -40.44
CA LEU A 713 15.75 8.69 -41.83
C LEU A 713 14.96 9.69 -42.68
N VAL A 714 13.64 9.74 -42.56
CA VAL A 714 12.81 10.72 -43.28
C VAL A 714 13.19 12.15 -42.87
N ALA A 715 13.32 12.43 -41.58
CA ALA A 715 13.75 13.73 -41.07
C ALA A 715 15.18 14.12 -41.49
N SER A 716 16.04 13.12 -41.81
CA SER A 716 17.40 13.30 -42.31
C SER A 716 17.47 13.36 -43.83
N HIS A 717 16.35 13.56 -44.54
CA HIS A 717 16.26 13.58 -46.01
C HIS A 717 16.74 12.29 -46.68
N ARG A 718 16.45 11.10 -46.07
CA ARG A 718 16.80 9.77 -46.60
C ARG A 718 15.55 8.89 -46.75
N PRO A 719 14.48 9.34 -47.40
CA PRO A 719 13.17 8.65 -47.46
C PRO A 719 13.26 7.30 -48.17
N ASP A 720 14.14 7.15 -49.21
CA ASP A 720 14.36 5.89 -49.91
C ASP A 720 14.78 4.73 -49.01
N GLU A 721 15.58 5.03 -47.98
CA GLU A 721 16.04 4.00 -47.03
C GLU A 721 14.89 3.65 -46.06
N ALA A 722 14.13 4.63 -45.64
CA ALA A 722 12.93 4.40 -44.82
C ALA A 722 11.90 3.53 -45.58
N ILE A 723 11.65 3.81 -46.88
CA ILE A 723 10.73 3.01 -47.71
C ILE A 723 11.21 1.56 -47.82
N ARG A 724 12.52 1.33 -48.08
CA ARG A 724 13.08 -0.02 -48.17
C ARG A 724 12.96 -0.79 -46.84
N MET A 725 13.06 -0.11 -45.73
CA MET A 725 12.92 -0.70 -44.40
C MET A 725 11.43 -1.02 -44.07
N LEU A 726 10.51 -0.09 -44.29
CA LEU A 726 9.11 -0.21 -43.91
C LEU A 726 8.30 -1.18 -44.79
N ALA A 727 8.63 -1.31 -46.09
CA ALA A 727 7.86 -2.15 -47.01
C ALA A 727 7.76 -3.63 -46.57
N PRO A 728 8.83 -4.34 -46.19
CA PRO A 728 8.71 -5.70 -45.66
C PRO A 728 8.06 -5.75 -44.25
N MET A 729 8.30 -4.74 -43.43
CA MET A 729 7.72 -4.67 -42.07
C MET A 729 6.21 -4.60 -42.09
N ARG A 730 5.61 -3.86 -43.01
CA ARG A 730 4.17 -3.76 -43.20
C ARG A 730 3.54 -5.16 -43.36
N LEU A 731 4.12 -6.00 -44.19
CA LEU A 731 3.61 -7.35 -44.45
C LEU A 731 3.80 -8.28 -43.24
N SER A 732 4.90 -8.12 -42.51
CA SER A 732 5.14 -8.89 -41.29
C SER A 732 4.14 -8.48 -40.19
N ALA A 733 4.00 -7.18 -39.90
CA ALA A 733 3.10 -6.68 -38.88
C ALA A 733 1.62 -7.05 -39.13
N GLU A 734 1.19 -7.04 -40.39
CA GLU A 734 -0.15 -7.47 -40.76
C GLU A 734 -0.37 -8.98 -40.53
N ARG A 735 0.60 -9.82 -40.92
CA ARG A 735 0.56 -11.27 -40.74
C ARG A 735 0.56 -11.65 -39.25
N ASP A 736 1.40 -10.99 -38.45
CA ASP A 736 1.66 -11.30 -37.06
C ASP A 736 0.67 -10.56 -36.11
N GLN A 737 -0.29 -9.82 -36.70
CA GLN A 737 -1.36 -9.08 -36.02
C GLN A 737 -0.87 -7.99 -35.03
N HIS A 738 0.26 -7.35 -35.35
CA HIS A 738 0.80 -6.23 -34.61
C HIS A 738 0.13 -4.92 -35.08
N PHE A 739 -1.18 -4.80 -34.86
CA PHE A 739 -1.97 -3.74 -35.52
C PHE A 739 -1.60 -2.33 -35.07
N ARG A 740 -1.18 -2.12 -33.82
CA ARG A 740 -0.67 -0.81 -33.38
C ARG A 740 0.55 -0.42 -34.23
N HIS A 741 1.55 -1.30 -34.33
CA HIS A 741 2.74 -1.05 -35.17
C HIS A 741 2.39 -0.92 -36.65
N LEU A 742 1.42 -1.69 -37.16
CA LEU A 742 0.97 -1.56 -38.54
C LEU A 742 0.45 -0.16 -38.85
N VAL A 743 -0.34 0.46 -37.96
CA VAL A 743 -0.81 1.84 -38.12
C VAL A 743 0.35 2.81 -38.15
N GLU A 744 1.33 2.68 -37.24
CA GLU A 744 2.54 3.50 -37.23
C GLU A 744 3.38 3.32 -38.51
N ILE A 745 3.59 2.08 -38.94
CA ILE A 745 4.33 1.74 -40.19
C ILE A 745 3.67 2.43 -41.38
N LEU A 746 2.35 2.28 -41.54
CA LEU A 746 1.60 2.87 -42.64
C LEU A 746 1.69 4.40 -42.65
N THR A 747 1.67 5.02 -41.47
CA THR A 747 1.74 6.48 -41.32
C THR A 747 3.15 6.99 -41.69
N VAL A 748 4.21 6.38 -41.16
CA VAL A 748 5.60 6.77 -41.50
C VAL A 748 5.96 6.44 -42.95
N TYR A 749 5.40 5.36 -43.48
CA TYR A 749 5.57 5.02 -44.89
C TYR A 749 4.90 6.07 -45.79
N ALA A 750 3.72 6.56 -45.44
CA ALA A 750 3.07 7.67 -46.16
C ALA A 750 3.95 8.93 -46.14
N GLU A 751 4.55 9.26 -44.99
CA GLU A 751 5.45 10.42 -44.86
C GLU A 751 6.68 10.28 -45.75
N ALA A 752 7.29 9.09 -45.77
CA ALA A 752 8.44 8.82 -46.65
C ALA A 752 8.07 8.95 -48.14
N LEU A 753 6.87 8.50 -48.56
CA LEU A 753 6.36 8.64 -49.90
C LEU A 753 6.07 10.10 -50.27
N TYR A 754 5.53 10.90 -49.33
CA TYR A 754 5.35 12.34 -49.58
C TYR A 754 6.68 13.07 -49.77
N SER A 755 7.73 12.66 -49.03
CA SER A 755 9.09 13.23 -49.20
C SER A 755 9.73 12.86 -50.54
N GLU A 756 9.18 11.90 -51.29
CA GLU A 756 9.53 11.47 -52.65
C GLU A 756 8.54 12.01 -53.69
N ASP A 757 7.70 12.97 -53.38
CA ASP A 757 6.63 13.52 -54.24
C ASP A 757 5.59 12.45 -54.71
N LYS A 758 5.52 11.28 -54.12
CA LYS A 758 4.59 10.18 -54.41
C LYS A 758 3.27 10.30 -53.67
N PHE A 759 2.60 11.45 -53.84
CA PHE A 759 1.41 11.83 -53.07
C PHE A 759 0.26 10.80 -53.11
N SER A 760 -0.05 10.25 -54.33
CA SER A 760 -1.14 9.29 -54.47
C SER A 760 -0.89 7.97 -53.73
N GLU A 761 0.33 7.48 -53.69
CA GLU A 761 0.74 6.28 -52.98
C GLU A 761 0.73 6.55 -51.47
N GLY A 762 1.21 7.73 -51.03
CA GLY A 762 1.19 8.15 -49.67
C GLY A 762 -0.23 8.28 -49.12
N ASP A 763 -1.16 8.89 -49.91
CA ASP A 763 -2.59 9.01 -49.52
C ASP A 763 -3.24 7.60 -49.36
N LEU A 764 -2.86 6.62 -50.20
CA LEU A 764 -3.36 5.25 -50.06
C LEU A 764 -2.88 4.61 -48.73
N MET A 765 -1.60 4.76 -48.40
CA MET A 765 -1.06 4.25 -47.12
C MET A 765 -1.70 4.94 -45.93
N LEU A 766 -1.85 6.25 -45.97
CA LEU A 766 -2.46 7.01 -44.89
C LEU A 766 -3.97 6.70 -44.73
N ALA A 767 -4.69 6.42 -45.82
CA ALA A 767 -6.09 5.99 -45.78
C ALA A 767 -6.23 4.61 -45.12
N GLN A 768 -5.31 3.67 -45.41
CA GLN A 768 -5.26 2.38 -44.73
C GLN A 768 -4.96 2.54 -43.22
N ALA A 769 -4.01 3.43 -42.86
CA ALA A 769 -3.73 3.74 -41.45
C ALA A 769 -4.98 4.28 -40.73
N VAL A 770 -5.69 5.24 -41.33
CA VAL A 770 -6.94 5.83 -40.78
C VAL A 770 -8.01 4.77 -40.60
N GLN A 771 -8.18 3.88 -41.57
CA GLN A 771 -9.15 2.78 -41.45
C GLN A 771 -8.82 1.87 -40.28
N LYS A 772 -7.58 1.39 -40.19
CA LYS A 772 -7.12 0.51 -39.09
C LYS A 772 -7.14 1.20 -37.73
N GLY A 773 -6.73 2.45 -37.68
CA GLY A 773 -6.77 3.27 -36.47
C GLY A 773 -8.20 3.53 -35.97
N ALA A 774 -9.16 3.68 -36.88
CA ALA A 774 -10.57 3.84 -36.53
C ALA A 774 -11.19 2.53 -36.00
N GLU A 775 -10.85 1.39 -36.60
CA GLU A 775 -11.26 0.05 -36.14
C GLU A 775 -10.75 -0.22 -34.72
N ALA A 776 -9.50 0.18 -34.43
CA ALA A 776 -8.83 -0.03 -33.13
C ALA A 776 -9.12 1.05 -32.08
N GLY A 777 -9.59 2.22 -32.46
CA GLY A 777 -9.84 3.36 -31.58
C GLY A 777 -8.61 4.24 -31.29
N PHE A 778 -7.49 4.09 -32.03
CA PHE A 778 -6.27 4.90 -31.86
C PHE A 778 -6.50 6.36 -32.31
N LEU A 779 -6.16 7.32 -31.47
CA LEU A 779 -6.26 8.76 -31.77
C LEU A 779 -4.90 9.47 -31.70
N ARG A 780 -4.17 9.25 -30.59
CA ARG A 780 -2.89 9.92 -30.33
C ARG A 780 -1.80 9.52 -31.31
N LEU A 781 -1.80 8.28 -31.83
CA LEU A 781 -0.88 7.84 -32.87
C LEU A 781 -0.83 8.78 -34.06
N PHE A 782 -1.98 9.39 -34.45
CA PHE A 782 -2.04 10.33 -35.56
C PHE A 782 -1.71 11.77 -35.17
N ALA A 783 -2.08 12.19 -33.95
CA ALA A 783 -1.86 13.57 -33.50
C ALA A 783 -0.40 13.86 -33.12
N GLU A 784 0.34 12.81 -32.77
CA GLU A 784 1.77 12.90 -32.40
C GLU A 784 2.72 12.78 -33.60
N GLU A 785 2.20 12.69 -34.83
CA GLU A 785 2.97 12.63 -36.04
C GLU A 785 3.42 14.02 -36.53
N SER A 786 4.26 14.06 -37.58
CA SER A 786 4.79 15.29 -38.16
C SER A 786 3.70 16.22 -38.68
N GLU A 787 4.04 17.51 -38.82
CA GLU A 787 3.12 18.52 -39.37
C GLU A 787 2.62 18.10 -40.77
N THR A 788 3.50 17.57 -41.61
CA THR A 788 3.15 17.08 -42.96
C THR A 788 2.04 16.02 -42.89
N ILE A 789 2.15 15.04 -41.97
CA ILE A 789 1.13 13.99 -41.83
C ILE A 789 -0.17 14.58 -41.28
N ARG A 790 -0.09 15.47 -40.27
CA ARG A 790 -1.30 16.10 -39.70
C ARG A 790 -2.08 16.94 -40.75
N GLU A 791 -1.39 17.75 -41.55
CA GLU A 791 -2.01 18.53 -42.63
C GLU A 791 -2.65 17.60 -43.68
N ARG A 792 -1.97 16.55 -44.11
CA ARG A 792 -2.51 15.58 -45.09
C ARG A 792 -3.74 14.85 -44.54
N LEU A 793 -3.73 14.43 -43.26
CA LEU A 793 -4.91 13.83 -42.61
C LEU A 793 -6.14 14.75 -42.69
N LEU A 794 -6.01 16.05 -42.46
CA LEU A 794 -7.12 17.02 -42.47
C LEU A 794 -7.80 17.15 -43.85
N VAL A 795 -7.07 16.86 -44.94
CA VAL A 795 -7.60 16.90 -46.30
C VAL A 795 -7.93 15.53 -46.87
N LEU A 796 -7.56 14.45 -46.17
CA LEU A 796 -7.74 13.08 -46.65
C LEU A 796 -9.24 12.70 -46.76
N PRO A 797 -9.71 12.19 -47.93
CA PRO A 797 -11.12 11.81 -48.08
C PRO A 797 -11.63 10.79 -47.04
N ALA A 798 -10.76 9.83 -46.61
CA ALA A 798 -11.10 8.84 -45.61
C ALA A 798 -11.50 9.48 -44.27
N LEU A 799 -10.87 10.59 -43.88
CA LEU A 799 -11.19 11.29 -42.65
C LEU A 799 -12.41 12.21 -42.78
N GLN A 800 -12.89 12.49 -43.98
CA GLN A 800 -14.10 13.30 -44.23
C GLN A 800 -15.41 12.50 -44.08
N VAL A 801 -15.33 11.18 -43.99
CA VAL A 801 -16.48 10.31 -43.72
C VAL A 801 -17.05 10.63 -42.32
N ARG A 802 -18.39 10.69 -42.22
CA ARG A 802 -19.07 10.99 -40.95
C ARG A 802 -18.99 9.79 -39.98
N SER A 803 -18.10 9.88 -39.02
CA SER A 803 -18.03 8.98 -37.86
C SER A 803 -17.66 9.79 -36.61
N SER A 804 -17.99 9.26 -35.44
CA SER A 804 -17.61 9.89 -34.16
C SER A 804 -16.10 9.92 -33.99
N TRP A 805 -15.41 8.85 -34.37
CA TRP A 805 -13.96 8.76 -34.33
C TRP A 805 -13.27 9.79 -35.24
N ASN A 806 -13.72 9.91 -36.52
CA ASN A 806 -13.20 10.90 -37.46
C ASN A 806 -13.42 12.32 -36.97
N ALA A 807 -14.57 12.61 -36.31
CA ALA A 807 -14.84 13.92 -35.73
C ALA A 807 -13.87 14.26 -34.59
N ARG A 808 -13.64 13.31 -33.67
CA ARG A 808 -12.69 13.47 -32.55
C ARG A 808 -11.26 13.66 -33.04
N LEU A 809 -10.81 12.85 -34.03
CA LEU A 809 -9.45 12.99 -34.57
C LEU A 809 -9.27 14.36 -35.25
N ARG A 810 -10.23 14.83 -36.09
CA ARG A 810 -10.16 16.15 -36.70
C ARG A 810 -10.11 17.29 -35.68
N GLU A 811 -10.91 17.22 -34.63
CA GLU A 811 -10.89 18.17 -33.53
C GLU A 811 -9.52 18.24 -32.88
N MET A 812 -8.94 17.07 -32.57
CA MET A 812 -7.64 16.95 -31.94
C MET A 812 -6.50 17.49 -32.83
N LEU A 813 -6.48 17.14 -34.11
CA LEU A 813 -5.50 17.66 -35.07
C LEU A 813 -5.55 19.18 -35.17
N ARG A 814 -6.75 19.80 -35.19
CA ARG A 814 -6.89 21.27 -35.20
C ARG A 814 -6.44 21.93 -33.89
N ALA A 815 -6.64 21.27 -32.75
CA ALA A 815 -6.23 21.80 -31.44
C ALA A 815 -4.70 21.83 -31.27
N VAL A 816 -3.98 20.89 -31.87
CA VAL A 816 -2.51 20.87 -31.87
C VAL A 816 -1.92 22.06 -32.63
N ASP A 817 -2.54 22.44 -33.74
CA ASP A 817 -2.08 23.59 -34.58
C ASP A 817 -2.32 24.96 -33.94
N LEU A 818 -3.18 25.04 -32.91
CA LEU A 818 -3.50 26.29 -32.20
C LEU A 818 -2.58 26.59 -31.00
N LYS A 819 -1.63 25.75 -30.68
CA LYS A 819 -0.60 26.04 -29.64
C LYS A 819 0.45 26.99 -30.24
N PRO A 820 0.70 28.20 -29.65
CA PRO A 820 1.78 29.06 -30.09
C PRO A 820 3.12 28.34 -29.95
N ALA A 821 4.00 28.52 -30.96
CA ALA A 821 5.38 28.06 -30.91
C ALA A 821 6.08 28.58 -29.63
N PRO A 822 6.94 27.83 -28.97
CA PRO A 822 7.71 28.34 -27.84
C PRO A 822 8.57 29.54 -28.34
N ASP A 823 8.44 30.67 -27.65
CA ASP A 823 9.24 31.87 -27.90
C ASP A 823 10.74 31.51 -27.93
N SER A 824 11.38 31.81 -29.05
CA SER A 824 12.83 31.75 -29.19
C SER A 824 13.48 32.77 -28.25
N PRO A 825 14.53 32.43 -27.52
CA PRO A 825 15.28 33.38 -26.68
C PRO A 825 16.32 34.10 -27.55
N ASP A 826 16.02 35.32 -27.98
CA ASP A 826 17.06 36.27 -28.35
C ASP A 826 16.52 37.70 -28.36
N ASN A 827 16.74 38.51 -27.39
CA ASN A 827 17.63 39.64 -27.31
C ASN A 827 17.38 40.47 -26.04
N PRO A 828 18.42 40.86 -25.28
CA PRO A 828 18.25 41.72 -24.13
C PRO A 828 18.44 43.20 -24.53
N GLY A 829 17.50 44.04 -24.22
CA GLY A 829 17.72 45.48 -24.41
C GLY A 829 16.58 46.40 -24.07
N THR A 830 16.61 46.90 -22.85
CA THR A 830 16.31 48.28 -22.41
C THR A 830 14.88 48.80 -22.40
N VAL A 831 14.52 49.18 -21.16
CA VAL A 831 13.88 50.44 -20.73
C VAL A 831 12.35 50.51 -20.66
N GLU A 832 11.93 50.64 -19.41
CA GLU A 832 10.71 51.24 -18.82
C GLU A 832 10.28 52.55 -19.45
N PRO A 833 9.21 53.18 -18.94
CA PRO A 833 7.86 52.78 -18.49
C PRO A 833 6.78 53.74 -19.10
N HIS A 834 5.55 53.51 -18.73
CA HIS A 834 4.52 54.52 -18.37
C HIS A 834 3.07 54.24 -18.84
N HIS A 835 2.27 54.21 -17.82
CA HIS A 835 0.94 54.86 -17.61
C HIS A 835 -0.31 54.24 -18.27
N ILE A 836 -1.11 53.64 -17.40
CA ILE A 836 -2.40 54.11 -16.83
C ILE A 836 -3.50 54.32 -17.89
N THR A 837 -4.54 53.57 -17.80
CA THR A 837 -5.92 54.00 -17.43
C THR A 837 -6.81 52.80 -17.18
N GLU A 838 -7.15 52.61 -15.90
CA GLU A 838 -8.52 52.64 -15.33
C GLU A 838 -9.65 52.07 -16.20
N SER A 839 -10.24 51.07 -15.76
CA SER A 839 -11.41 50.89 -14.91
C SER A 839 -12.33 49.83 -15.44
N ARG A 840 -12.59 48.80 -14.64
CA ARG A 840 -13.94 48.49 -14.18
C ARG A 840 -13.94 47.29 -13.29
N THR A 841 -14.19 47.60 -12.03
CA THR A 841 -15.04 46.87 -11.05
C THR A 841 -14.91 45.37 -10.95
N GLY A 842 -14.42 44.96 -9.77
CA GLY A 842 -14.39 43.63 -9.21
C GLY A 842 -15.70 42.88 -9.39
N MET A 843 -15.54 41.66 -9.81
CA MET A 843 -16.43 40.56 -9.46
C MET A 843 -15.53 39.44 -8.93
N ASP A 844 -15.85 38.98 -7.73
CA ASP A 844 -15.19 37.90 -7.06
C ASP A 844 -15.09 36.67 -7.98
N ALA A 845 -13.93 36.40 -8.53
CA ALA A 845 -13.66 35.14 -9.21
C ALA A 845 -13.70 33.99 -8.18
N LEU A 846 -14.29 32.88 -8.55
CA LEU A 846 -14.26 31.67 -7.72
C LEU A 846 -12.80 31.33 -7.40
N PRO A 847 -12.48 30.89 -6.16
CA PRO A 847 -11.15 30.43 -5.78
C PRO A 847 -10.64 29.27 -6.66
N GLU A 848 -11.58 28.44 -7.16
CA GLU A 848 -11.34 27.36 -8.12
C GLU A 848 -12.50 27.31 -9.13
N PRO A 849 -12.24 27.13 -10.43
CA PRO A 849 -13.30 26.99 -11.44
C PRO A 849 -14.11 25.71 -11.21
N LEU A 850 -15.39 25.74 -11.60
CA LEU A 850 -16.22 24.54 -11.57
C LEU A 850 -15.76 23.57 -12.66
N SER A 851 -15.67 22.27 -12.32
CA SER A 851 -15.47 21.23 -13.31
C SER A 851 -16.72 21.06 -14.19
N GLN A 852 -16.57 20.47 -15.37
CA GLN A 852 -17.68 20.24 -16.30
C GLN A 852 -18.84 19.45 -15.64
N ARG A 853 -18.52 18.49 -14.79
CA ARG A 853 -19.51 17.69 -14.04
C ARG A 853 -20.21 18.48 -12.94
N GLU A 854 -19.52 19.38 -12.29
CA GLU A 854 -20.10 20.28 -11.29
C GLU A 854 -21.01 21.33 -11.95
N SER A 855 -20.64 21.82 -13.14
CA SER A 855 -21.50 22.70 -13.94
C SER A 855 -22.76 21.98 -14.41
N GLU A 856 -22.64 20.76 -14.91
CA GLU A 856 -23.79 19.91 -15.30
C GLU A 856 -24.73 19.65 -14.11
N VAL A 857 -24.18 19.34 -12.95
CA VAL A 857 -24.95 19.17 -11.70
C VAL A 857 -25.64 20.48 -11.30
N LEU A 858 -24.96 21.62 -11.44
CA LEU A 858 -25.53 22.94 -11.11
C LEU A 858 -26.73 23.29 -12.03
N GLU A 859 -26.64 23.00 -13.31
CA GLU A 859 -27.76 23.19 -14.27
C GLU A 859 -28.94 22.28 -13.93
N LEU A 860 -28.70 21.02 -13.59
CA LEU A 860 -29.75 20.09 -13.19
C LEU A 860 -30.39 20.48 -11.84
N ILE A 861 -29.61 21.06 -10.93
CA ILE A 861 -30.09 21.68 -9.70
C ILE A 861 -30.98 22.88 -10.01
N ASN A 862 -30.60 23.73 -10.97
CA ASN A 862 -31.40 24.89 -11.39
C ASN A 862 -32.72 24.46 -12.07
N GLY A 863 -32.70 23.31 -12.77
CA GLY A 863 -33.88 22.67 -13.31
C GLY A 863 -34.82 22.01 -12.29
N GLY A 864 -34.49 22.07 -10.99
CA GLY A 864 -35.36 21.61 -9.89
C GLY A 864 -35.30 20.11 -9.60
N LEU A 865 -34.41 19.33 -10.27
CA LEU A 865 -34.33 17.88 -10.15
C LEU A 865 -33.81 17.44 -8.77
N ALA A 866 -34.40 16.43 -8.16
CA ALA A 866 -33.89 15.81 -6.92
C ALA A 866 -32.60 15.00 -7.18
N ASN A 867 -31.77 14.76 -6.16
CA ASN A 867 -30.49 14.09 -6.31
C ASN A 867 -30.57 12.68 -6.97
N LYS A 868 -31.70 11.97 -6.75
CA LYS A 868 -31.95 10.68 -7.42
C LYS A 868 -32.24 10.83 -8.93
N GLU A 869 -32.92 11.90 -9.31
CA GLU A 869 -33.25 12.21 -10.69
C GLU A 869 -32.01 12.71 -11.44
N ILE A 870 -31.17 13.50 -10.77
CA ILE A 870 -29.85 13.92 -11.28
C ILE A 870 -28.97 12.68 -11.52
N ALA A 871 -28.94 11.75 -10.57
CA ALA A 871 -28.18 10.51 -10.69
C ALA A 871 -28.64 9.67 -11.89
N ALA A 872 -29.94 9.54 -12.09
CA ALA A 872 -30.52 8.81 -13.21
C ALA A 872 -30.19 9.49 -14.55
N ARG A 873 -30.23 10.83 -14.62
CA ARG A 873 -29.99 11.61 -15.83
C ARG A 873 -28.51 11.63 -16.23
N MET A 874 -27.61 11.64 -15.25
CA MET A 874 -26.15 11.60 -15.46
C MET A 874 -25.60 10.17 -15.60
N ALA A 875 -26.44 9.13 -15.45
CA ALA A 875 -26.06 7.72 -15.43
C ALA A 875 -24.98 7.39 -14.39
N VAL A 876 -25.06 7.99 -13.18
CA VAL A 876 -24.12 7.75 -12.08
C VAL A 876 -24.84 7.34 -10.80
N ALA A 877 -24.10 6.80 -9.82
CA ALA A 877 -24.67 6.45 -8.52
C ALA A 877 -25.13 7.70 -7.72
N PRO A 878 -26.21 7.63 -6.94
CA PRO A 878 -26.66 8.76 -6.11
C PRO A 878 -25.60 9.27 -5.12
N ALA A 879 -24.68 8.42 -4.69
CA ALA A 879 -23.55 8.80 -3.84
C ALA A 879 -22.55 9.72 -4.58
N THR A 880 -22.32 9.47 -5.86
CA THR A 880 -21.46 10.29 -6.73
C THR A 880 -22.04 11.70 -6.93
N VAL A 881 -23.35 11.80 -7.16
CA VAL A 881 -24.04 13.09 -7.23
C VAL A 881 -23.92 13.88 -5.92
N LYS A 882 -24.04 13.21 -4.77
CA LYS A 882 -23.82 13.85 -3.47
C LYS A 882 -22.40 14.39 -3.31
N ALA A 883 -21.41 13.67 -3.82
CA ALA A 883 -20.01 14.11 -3.80
C ALA A 883 -19.82 15.37 -4.70
N HIS A 884 -20.35 15.36 -5.92
CA HIS A 884 -20.31 16.55 -6.81
C HIS A 884 -21.03 17.75 -6.19
N ILE A 885 -22.19 17.56 -5.58
CA ILE A 885 -22.92 18.65 -4.89
C ILE A 885 -22.10 19.21 -3.72
N ARG A 886 -21.45 18.36 -2.94
CA ARG A 886 -20.61 18.82 -1.83
C ARG A 886 -19.40 19.63 -2.32
N ASN A 887 -18.73 19.18 -3.38
CA ASN A 887 -17.61 19.90 -3.98
C ASN A 887 -18.07 21.24 -4.61
N LEU A 888 -19.20 21.22 -5.32
CA LEU A 888 -19.84 22.41 -5.87
C LEU A 888 -20.14 23.45 -4.76
N TYR A 889 -20.73 23.02 -3.64
CA TYR A 889 -21.02 23.91 -2.53
C TYR A 889 -19.74 24.45 -1.88
N GLY A 890 -18.70 23.61 -1.76
CA GLY A 890 -17.38 24.06 -1.27
C GLY A 890 -16.78 25.17 -2.14
N LYS A 891 -16.82 25.01 -3.48
CA LYS A 891 -16.29 25.99 -4.43
C LYS A 891 -17.11 27.28 -4.48
N LEU A 892 -18.43 27.19 -4.32
CA LEU A 892 -19.32 28.37 -4.26
C LEU A 892 -19.31 29.04 -2.87
N GLY A 893 -18.71 28.41 -1.85
CA GLY A 893 -18.68 28.94 -0.47
C GLY A 893 -20.04 28.92 0.23
N VAL A 894 -20.92 27.95 -0.09
CA VAL A 894 -22.28 27.85 0.40
C VAL A 894 -22.58 26.50 1.05
N SER A 895 -23.64 26.41 1.83
CA SER A 895 -24.01 25.17 2.51
C SER A 895 -25.37 24.59 2.09
N ARG A 896 -26.17 25.37 1.37
CA ARG A 896 -27.55 25.01 1.01
C ARG A 896 -27.81 25.15 -0.48
N ARG A 897 -28.75 24.33 -0.98
CA ARG A 897 -29.12 24.29 -2.40
C ARG A 897 -29.62 25.65 -2.93
N THR A 898 -30.45 26.36 -2.15
CA THR A 898 -30.97 27.69 -2.52
C THR A 898 -29.87 28.75 -2.55
N GLU A 899 -28.92 28.68 -1.64
CA GLU A 899 -27.75 29.55 -1.58
C GLU A 899 -26.81 29.32 -2.78
N ALA A 900 -26.63 28.04 -3.20
CA ALA A 900 -25.82 27.69 -4.35
C ALA A 900 -26.40 28.28 -5.66
N LEU A 901 -27.71 28.24 -5.83
CA LEU A 901 -28.38 28.85 -6.99
C LEU A 901 -28.28 30.38 -6.98
N ALA A 902 -28.45 31.01 -5.82
CA ALA A 902 -28.31 32.47 -5.66
C ALA A 902 -26.86 32.89 -6.00
N ARG A 903 -25.86 32.22 -5.40
CA ARG A 903 -24.44 32.54 -5.61
C ARG A 903 -23.98 32.27 -7.03
N ALA A 904 -24.48 31.19 -7.66
CA ALA A 904 -24.18 30.91 -9.07
C ALA A 904 -24.74 31.95 -10.03
N ARG A 905 -25.91 32.56 -9.74
CA ARG A 905 -26.47 33.67 -10.53
C ARG A 905 -25.67 34.96 -10.30
N GLU A 906 -25.25 35.27 -9.08
CA GLU A 906 -24.38 36.43 -8.78
C GLU A 906 -23.04 36.35 -9.52
N LEU A 907 -22.50 35.16 -9.68
CA LEU A 907 -21.24 34.90 -10.38
C LEU A 907 -21.41 34.73 -11.91
N GLY A 908 -22.62 34.84 -12.43
CA GLY A 908 -22.90 34.67 -13.86
C GLY A 908 -22.73 33.25 -14.40
N LEU A 909 -22.74 32.25 -13.52
CA LEU A 909 -22.63 30.82 -13.88
C LEU A 909 -23.97 30.19 -14.27
N LEU A 910 -25.09 30.86 -13.97
CA LEU A 910 -26.45 30.50 -14.37
C LEU A 910 -27.14 31.77 -14.94
N ILE A 911 -27.87 31.56 -16.02
CA ILE A 911 -28.68 32.62 -16.67
C ILE A 911 -30.05 32.74 -15.96
#